data_1b0aae4b3eae835ce88a5c2e06a537d9
#
_entry.id   1b0aae4b3eae835ce88a5c2e06a537d9
#
_cell.length_a   1.000
_cell.length_b   1.000
_cell.length_c   1.000
_cell.angle_alpha   90.00
_cell.angle_beta   90.00
_cell.angle_gamma   90.00
#
_symmetry.space_group_name_H-M   'P 1'
#
loop_
_entity.id
_entity.type
_entity.pdbx_description
1 polymer ?
#
loop_
_entity_poly.entity_id
_entity_poly.type
_entity_poly.pdbx_seq_one_letter_code
_entity_poly.pdbx_strand_id
1 'polypeptide(L)'
;MADKTGKKQIFFLVLAVVFVYFNSLPNDFIFDDVPLVQNSLWITSANFFDILRSYRPLRYVSYALDYRIFGMNPAGFRLMNIIYHTISVLALFWALKMFGFTKRAAFVAALIFAVHPVNTDAVAYISGRRDVLMGLFYILSIGCFFKFYRTVSPAERAASGAVRKQWGMLVLALVFMWISISSKEMGATIPLVFIMYAAYKDGAALLKKPWFYFIAMVFLILFSFFAFLAISGGGSALVSLQGIRFHGNSPEVHYLTAATIFLHYLKLTVFPWKIILDNAGYPLVLDWNFEVFFSILSIFVLVFLVWSLLTTSRKNKTNATAERLETRHSIAFWIFFFIVSLAPVLQIIPLHEIVAVHYLYVPIIGFCAIIGRLFDYFAGSEQVEFSQMFNFAVNRKRAVAALCITLVFSLFSLRTISRNFEMKNIWTVLHADAEKQPLSFRGLFTIGAEYLNMKFPDKAWEYYKQSIDTGYWDPNLLSNIIGYRIIKGQHDEAIAFYEEMVKKGEYITSNGVLNIAAIYMIRGDCDTALKIANSVKADASELKRSERLKKCREYGFEKFNDGNLYDVYEKQKLMKDNDINVERKPYLKKLIESGEFEGEKLIELVSELAAVDFISDIPEAVKYYRYEVELYTKAGKPAPEVAVRSIAVLEDYSRKVLEEGKYLPLEF
;
A
#
# COMPACT_ATOMS: atom_id res chain seq x y z
N MET A 1 11.48 3.47 -45.26
CA MET A 1 10.11 3.15 -44.77
C MET A 1 10.12 3.24 -43.26
N ALA A 2 9.47 4.24 -42.67
CA ALA A 2 9.34 4.36 -41.22
C ALA A 2 8.66 3.08 -40.67
N ASP A 3 9.18 2.53 -39.58
CA ASP A 3 8.74 1.27 -38.96
C ASP A 3 7.26 1.33 -38.54
N LYS A 4 6.34 1.19 -39.51
CA LYS A 4 4.89 1.20 -39.29
C LYS A 4 4.48 0.11 -38.26
N THR A 5 5.20 -0.99 -38.19
CA THR A 5 4.93 -2.11 -37.30
C THR A 5 5.25 -1.76 -35.86
N GLY A 6 6.34 -1.04 -35.61
CA GLY A 6 6.70 -0.59 -34.26
C GLY A 6 5.69 0.39 -33.66
N LYS A 7 5.13 1.29 -34.50
CA LYS A 7 4.08 2.24 -34.04
C LYS A 7 2.80 1.53 -33.62
N LYS A 8 2.37 0.48 -34.35
CA LYS A 8 1.19 -0.32 -33.98
C LYS A 8 1.40 -1.03 -32.63
N GLN A 9 2.57 -1.64 -32.42
CA GLN A 9 2.89 -2.32 -31.15
C GLN A 9 2.84 -1.34 -29.96
N ILE A 10 3.45 -0.17 -30.11
CA ILE A 10 3.39 0.90 -29.08
C ILE A 10 1.94 1.29 -28.79
N PHE A 11 1.13 1.53 -29.81
CA PHE A 11 -0.28 1.86 -29.65
C PHE A 11 -1.05 0.78 -28.87
N PHE A 12 -0.89 -0.49 -29.20
CA PHE A 12 -1.55 -1.59 -28.48
C PHE A 12 -1.08 -1.74 -27.04
N LEU A 13 0.20 -1.49 -26.73
CA LEU A 13 0.70 -1.51 -25.35
C LEU A 13 0.07 -0.38 -24.51
N VAL A 14 -0.01 0.82 -25.05
CA VAL A 14 -0.68 1.95 -24.39
C VAL A 14 -2.16 1.65 -24.15
N LEU A 15 -2.83 1.15 -25.21
CA LEU A 15 -4.25 0.79 -25.11
C LEU A 15 -4.51 -0.30 -24.06
N ALA A 16 -3.64 -1.31 -23.96
CA ALA A 16 -3.76 -2.38 -22.97
C ALA A 16 -3.69 -1.82 -21.53
N VAL A 17 -2.74 -0.93 -21.23
CA VAL A 17 -2.64 -0.30 -19.91
C VAL A 17 -3.88 0.53 -19.60
N VAL A 18 -4.30 1.40 -20.53
CA VAL A 18 -5.48 2.24 -20.35
C VAL A 18 -6.72 1.37 -20.12
N PHE A 19 -6.90 0.32 -20.92
CA PHE A 19 -8.04 -0.59 -20.82
C PHE A 19 -8.17 -1.24 -19.45
N VAL A 20 -7.07 -1.72 -18.86
CA VAL A 20 -7.13 -2.47 -17.59
C VAL A 20 -7.12 -1.58 -16.36
N TYR A 21 -6.67 -0.31 -16.44
CA TYR A 21 -6.56 0.58 -15.27
C TYR A 21 -7.55 1.74 -15.27
N PHE A 22 -8.26 2.02 -16.38
CA PHE A 22 -9.19 3.14 -16.47
C PHE A 22 -10.25 3.12 -15.36
N ASN A 23 -10.77 1.93 -15.03
CA ASN A 23 -11.78 1.74 -14.00
C ASN A 23 -11.26 2.02 -12.57
N SER A 24 -9.96 2.18 -12.36
CA SER A 24 -9.39 2.55 -11.07
C SER A 24 -9.41 4.05 -10.78
N LEU A 25 -9.60 4.90 -11.80
CA LEU A 25 -9.53 6.36 -11.64
C LEU A 25 -10.49 6.92 -10.58
N PRO A 26 -11.75 6.46 -10.48
CA PRO A 26 -12.71 7.00 -9.50
C PRO A 26 -12.52 6.46 -8.07
N ASN A 27 -11.49 5.63 -7.81
CA ASN A 27 -11.26 5.08 -6.49
C ASN A 27 -10.77 6.14 -5.50
N ASP A 28 -11.10 5.99 -4.22
CA ASP A 28 -10.72 6.89 -3.13
C ASP A 28 -9.26 6.71 -2.67
N PHE A 29 -8.78 7.60 -1.80
CA PHE A 29 -7.56 7.37 -1.03
C PHE A 29 -7.77 6.20 -0.05
N ILE A 30 -6.79 5.30 0.04
CA ILE A 30 -6.84 4.12 0.92
C ILE A 30 -5.52 3.94 1.69
N PHE A 31 -5.56 3.37 2.89
CA PHE A 31 -4.40 3.07 3.73
C PHE A 31 -3.36 4.21 3.79
N ASP A 32 -2.13 3.94 3.32
CA ASP A 32 -1.01 4.89 3.33
C ASP A 32 -1.26 6.14 2.45
N ASP A 33 -2.25 6.12 1.56
CA ASP A 33 -2.59 7.30 0.76
C ASP A 33 -3.07 8.45 1.66
N VAL A 34 -3.74 8.13 2.77
CA VAL A 34 -4.25 9.14 3.71
C VAL A 34 -3.09 9.88 4.40
N PRO A 35 -2.19 9.24 5.18
CA PRO A 35 -1.11 9.95 5.86
C PRO A 35 0.00 10.43 4.91
N LEU A 36 0.28 9.73 3.81
CA LEU A 36 1.40 10.07 2.93
C LEU A 36 1.05 11.05 1.81
N VAL A 37 -0.25 11.18 1.45
CA VAL A 37 -0.71 12.05 0.36
C VAL A 37 -1.76 13.03 0.87
N GLN A 38 -2.92 12.55 1.31
CA GLN A 38 -4.07 13.39 1.66
C GLN A 38 -3.78 14.37 2.80
N ASN A 39 -3.15 13.90 3.88
CA ASN A 39 -2.84 14.68 5.08
C ASN A 39 -1.37 15.13 5.14
N SER A 40 -0.62 14.99 4.05
CA SER A 40 0.82 15.22 4.06
C SER A 40 1.18 16.68 3.88
N LEU A 41 1.77 17.29 4.91
CA LEU A 41 2.36 18.65 4.84
C LEU A 41 3.53 18.72 3.85
N TRP A 42 4.22 17.62 3.57
CA TRP A 42 5.27 17.55 2.54
C TRP A 42 4.75 17.84 1.13
N ILE A 43 3.48 17.64 0.87
CA ILE A 43 2.86 17.86 -0.44
C ILE A 43 2.25 19.25 -0.54
N THR A 44 1.61 19.72 0.54
CA THR A 44 0.82 20.94 0.53
C THR A 44 1.62 22.20 0.89
N SER A 45 2.60 22.10 1.78
CA SER A 45 3.28 23.27 2.38
C SER A 45 4.81 23.20 2.44
N ALA A 46 5.45 22.03 2.24
CA ALA A 46 6.91 21.95 2.29
C ALA A 46 7.56 22.63 1.07
N ASN A 47 8.70 23.28 1.30
CA ASN A 47 9.49 23.81 0.20
C ASN A 47 10.24 22.68 -0.54
N PHE A 48 10.67 22.97 -1.78
CA PHE A 48 11.33 21.97 -2.63
C PHE A 48 12.60 21.37 -2.00
N PHE A 49 13.39 22.15 -1.29
CA PHE A 49 14.62 21.67 -0.67
C PHE A 49 14.36 20.73 0.51
N ASP A 50 13.30 20.98 1.27
CA ASP A 50 12.88 20.08 2.35
C ASP A 50 12.40 18.74 1.78
N ILE A 51 11.64 18.78 0.69
CA ILE A 51 11.22 17.57 -0.02
C ILE A 51 12.43 16.75 -0.49
N LEU A 52 13.48 17.40 -1.03
CA LEU A 52 14.69 16.69 -1.47
C LEU A 52 15.45 16.01 -0.33
N ARG A 53 15.32 16.50 0.90
CA ARG A 53 15.94 15.90 2.11
C ARG A 53 15.06 14.79 2.72
N SER A 54 13.83 14.63 2.24
CA SER A 54 12.91 13.60 2.74
C SER A 54 13.38 12.19 2.37
N TYR A 55 12.90 11.23 3.12
CA TYR A 55 13.04 9.81 2.74
C TYR A 55 12.26 9.54 1.45
N ARG A 56 12.94 9.04 0.40
CA ARG A 56 12.36 8.80 -0.96
C ARG A 56 11.89 10.11 -1.65
N PRO A 57 12.78 11.08 -1.89
CA PRO A 57 12.43 12.41 -2.35
C PRO A 57 11.64 12.42 -3.67
N LEU A 58 11.97 11.54 -4.62
CA LEU A 58 11.31 11.50 -5.93
C LEU A 58 9.79 11.25 -5.81
N ARG A 59 9.37 10.42 -4.85
CA ARG A 59 7.95 10.17 -4.57
C ARG A 59 7.24 11.47 -4.18
N TYR A 60 7.77 12.20 -3.19
CA TYR A 60 7.14 13.43 -2.71
C TYR A 60 7.20 14.57 -3.74
N VAL A 61 8.30 14.70 -4.50
CA VAL A 61 8.36 15.65 -5.63
C VAL A 61 7.24 15.35 -6.63
N SER A 62 7.03 14.09 -6.99
CA SER A 62 5.98 13.71 -7.94
C SER A 62 4.58 14.00 -7.39
N TYR A 63 4.33 13.74 -6.09
CA TYR A 63 3.04 14.07 -5.47
C TYR A 63 2.81 15.58 -5.36
N ALA A 64 3.83 16.36 -5.02
CA ALA A 64 3.71 17.82 -4.96
C ALA A 64 3.42 18.43 -6.34
N LEU A 65 3.96 17.85 -7.42
CA LEU A 65 3.62 18.25 -8.80
C LEU A 65 2.17 17.91 -9.13
N ASP A 66 1.71 16.70 -8.80
CA ASP A 66 0.32 16.28 -9.04
C ASP A 66 -0.66 17.15 -8.26
N TYR A 67 -0.37 17.46 -7.00
CA TYR A 67 -1.18 18.35 -6.18
C TYR A 67 -1.34 19.73 -6.79
N ARG A 68 -0.28 20.29 -7.38
CA ARG A 68 -0.33 21.59 -8.07
C ARG A 68 -1.20 21.58 -9.34
N ILE A 69 -1.32 20.41 -10.01
CA ILE A 69 -2.07 20.27 -11.25
C ILE A 69 -3.52 19.89 -10.98
N PHE A 70 -3.77 18.94 -10.06
CA PHE A 70 -5.06 18.30 -9.85
C PHE A 70 -5.71 18.65 -8.51
N GLY A 71 -5.04 19.43 -7.63
CA GLY A 71 -5.45 19.57 -6.23
C GLY A 71 -5.37 18.22 -5.49
N MET A 72 -6.15 18.06 -4.42
CA MET A 72 -6.22 16.82 -3.64
C MET A 72 -7.25 15.83 -4.26
N ASN A 73 -7.20 15.64 -5.57
CA ASN A 73 -8.08 14.72 -6.28
C ASN A 73 -7.39 13.36 -6.50
N PRO A 74 -7.88 12.25 -5.90
CA PRO A 74 -7.25 10.93 -6.01
C PRO A 74 -7.15 10.44 -7.46
N ALA A 75 -8.09 10.80 -8.33
CA ALA A 75 -8.06 10.43 -9.75
C ALA A 75 -6.83 11.01 -10.48
N GLY A 76 -6.42 12.25 -10.15
CA GLY A 76 -5.23 12.88 -10.73
C GLY A 76 -3.95 12.16 -10.36
N PHE A 77 -3.79 11.82 -9.06
CA PHE A 77 -2.63 11.06 -8.60
C PHE A 77 -2.56 9.67 -9.24
N ARG A 78 -3.70 9.01 -9.38
CA ARG A 78 -3.78 7.68 -9.98
C ARG A 78 -3.52 7.70 -11.48
N LEU A 79 -4.03 8.73 -12.18
CA LEU A 79 -3.73 8.95 -13.60
C LEU A 79 -2.21 9.02 -13.83
N MET A 80 -1.47 9.73 -12.96
CA MET A 80 -0.02 9.82 -13.08
C MET A 80 0.67 8.46 -12.83
N ASN A 81 0.18 7.64 -11.91
CA ASN A 81 0.69 6.26 -11.75
C ASN A 81 0.49 5.44 -13.03
N ILE A 82 -0.69 5.53 -13.66
CA ILE A 82 -1.00 4.86 -14.92
C ILE A 82 -0.06 5.34 -16.05
N ILE A 83 0.21 6.64 -16.11
CA ILE A 83 1.17 7.21 -17.08
C ILE A 83 2.57 6.67 -16.83
N TYR A 84 3.07 6.67 -15.59
CA TYR A 84 4.39 6.13 -15.27
C TYR A 84 4.46 4.63 -15.56
N HIS A 85 3.43 3.85 -15.29
CA HIS A 85 3.37 2.43 -15.65
C HIS A 85 3.36 2.25 -17.18
N THR A 86 2.63 3.07 -17.92
CA THR A 86 2.65 3.05 -19.40
C THR A 86 4.06 3.30 -19.93
N ILE A 87 4.77 4.27 -19.39
CA ILE A 87 6.16 4.54 -19.77
C ILE A 87 7.06 3.35 -19.37
N SER A 88 6.82 2.70 -18.22
CA SER A 88 7.55 1.49 -17.81
C SER A 88 7.35 0.33 -18.78
N VAL A 89 6.13 0.11 -19.28
CA VAL A 89 5.80 -0.91 -20.30
C VAL A 89 6.54 -0.64 -21.60
N LEU A 90 6.54 0.61 -22.08
CA LEU A 90 7.25 1.01 -23.29
C LEU A 90 8.77 0.92 -23.11
N ALA A 91 9.29 1.31 -21.96
CA ALA A 91 10.70 1.16 -21.61
C ALA A 91 11.11 -0.32 -21.56
N LEU A 92 10.25 -1.20 -21.03
CA LEU A 92 10.50 -2.65 -21.02
C LEU A 92 10.54 -3.23 -22.44
N PHE A 93 9.58 -2.85 -23.28
CA PHE A 93 9.59 -3.23 -24.69
C PHE A 93 10.90 -2.83 -25.38
N TRP A 94 11.40 -1.62 -25.13
CA TRP A 94 12.67 -1.14 -25.64
C TRP A 94 13.87 -1.90 -25.03
N ALA A 95 13.91 -2.08 -23.70
CA ALA A 95 15.02 -2.73 -23.00
C ALA A 95 15.20 -4.19 -23.43
N LEU A 96 14.10 -4.95 -23.62
CA LEU A 96 14.14 -6.32 -24.11
C LEU A 96 14.69 -6.41 -25.54
N LYS A 97 14.39 -5.44 -26.41
CA LYS A 97 15.02 -5.35 -27.74
C LYS A 97 16.51 -5.06 -27.65
N MET A 98 16.95 -4.27 -26.66
CA MET A 98 18.38 -4.04 -26.41
C MET A 98 19.08 -5.31 -25.88
N PHE A 99 18.39 -6.12 -25.10
CA PHE A 99 18.88 -7.42 -24.64
C PHE A 99 19.08 -8.42 -25.81
N GLY A 100 18.32 -8.31 -26.91
CA GLY A 100 18.35 -9.20 -28.06
C GLY A 100 17.07 -10.01 -28.28
N PHE A 101 15.94 -9.54 -27.76
CA PHE A 101 14.63 -10.12 -28.09
C PHE A 101 14.19 -9.72 -29.50
N THR A 102 13.47 -10.60 -30.18
CA THR A 102 12.71 -10.22 -31.37
C THR A 102 11.64 -9.19 -30.99
N LYS A 103 11.17 -8.41 -31.97
CA LYS A 103 10.08 -7.44 -31.73
C LYS A 103 8.83 -8.12 -31.18
N ARG A 104 8.54 -9.36 -31.59
CA ARG A 104 7.37 -10.15 -31.12
C ARG A 104 7.52 -10.58 -29.67
N ALA A 105 8.65 -11.19 -29.34
CA ALA A 105 8.94 -11.64 -27.99
C ALA A 105 8.92 -10.47 -27.00
N ALA A 106 9.55 -9.35 -27.35
CA ALA A 106 9.54 -8.13 -26.56
C ALA A 106 8.13 -7.55 -26.38
N PHE A 107 7.30 -7.59 -27.45
CA PHE A 107 5.91 -7.13 -27.40
C PHE A 107 5.05 -8.01 -26.46
N VAL A 108 5.13 -9.35 -26.60
CA VAL A 108 4.39 -10.28 -25.74
C VAL A 108 4.80 -10.11 -24.28
N ALA A 109 6.09 -10.03 -23.99
CA ALA A 109 6.58 -9.80 -22.64
C ALA A 109 6.04 -8.47 -22.05
N ALA A 110 6.15 -7.37 -22.81
CA ALA A 110 5.65 -6.07 -22.38
C ALA A 110 4.11 -6.05 -22.23
N LEU A 111 3.38 -6.78 -23.09
CA LEU A 111 1.92 -6.90 -23.00
C LEU A 111 1.47 -7.64 -21.74
N ILE A 112 2.12 -8.75 -21.39
CA ILE A 112 1.82 -9.46 -20.14
C ILE A 112 2.17 -8.60 -18.92
N PHE A 113 3.34 -7.91 -18.95
CA PHE A 113 3.69 -6.97 -17.87
C PHE A 113 2.66 -5.84 -17.72
N ALA A 114 2.12 -5.32 -18.84
CA ALA A 114 1.13 -4.25 -18.83
C ALA A 114 -0.16 -4.62 -18.07
N VAL A 115 -0.59 -5.87 -18.16
CA VAL A 115 -1.90 -6.31 -17.63
C VAL A 115 -1.79 -7.25 -16.43
N HIS A 116 -0.59 -7.53 -15.94
CA HIS A 116 -0.40 -8.50 -14.87
C HIS A 116 -1.02 -8.03 -13.56
N PRO A 117 -1.89 -8.84 -12.92
CA PRO A 117 -2.67 -8.43 -11.76
C PRO A 117 -1.84 -7.98 -10.55
N VAL A 118 -0.62 -8.51 -10.34
CA VAL A 118 0.25 -8.07 -9.23
C VAL A 118 0.67 -6.60 -9.33
N ASN A 119 0.58 -5.99 -10.53
CA ASN A 119 0.90 -4.59 -10.71
C ASN A 119 -0.19 -3.65 -10.18
N THR A 120 -1.38 -4.15 -9.81
CA THR A 120 -2.46 -3.33 -9.27
C THR A 120 -2.06 -2.59 -8.00
N ASP A 121 -1.33 -3.26 -7.09
CA ASP A 121 -0.86 -2.66 -5.85
C ASP A 121 0.22 -1.57 -6.06
N ALA A 122 0.89 -1.58 -7.21
CA ALA A 122 1.84 -0.52 -7.56
C ALA A 122 1.16 0.63 -8.35
N VAL A 123 0.16 0.33 -9.19
CA VAL A 123 -0.42 1.26 -10.15
C VAL A 123 -1.73 1.88 -9.66
N ALA A 124 -2.70 1.05 -9.22
CA ALA A 124 -4.00 1.53 -8.77
C ALA A 124 -3.96 2.09 -7.34
N TYR A 125 -3.07 1.61 -6.48
CA TYR A 125 -2.76 2.17 -5.18
C TYR A 125 -1.84 3.38 -5.34
N ILE A 126 -2.26 4.58 -4.86
CA ILE A 126 -1.49 5.82 -5.10
C ILE A 126 -0.12 5.72 -4.42
N SER A 127 -0.05 5.21 -3.19
CA SER A 127 1.21 5.03 -2.44
C SER A 127 2.15 4.00 -3.05
N GLY A 128 1.65 3.15 -3.97
CA GLY A 128 2.45 2.26 -4.82
C GLY A 128 3.34 2.98 -5.84
N ARG A 129 3.20 4.31 -6.01
CA ARG A 129 4.03 5.14 -6.89
C ARG A 129 5.53 4.92 -6.71
N ARG A 130 5.96 4.70 -5.47
CA ARG A 130 7.37 4.39 -5.16
C ARG A 130 7.90 3.20 -5.95
N ASP A 131 7.05 2.18 -6.16
CA ASP A 131 7.39 0.96 -6.90
C ASP A 131 7.37 1.17 -8.40
N VAL A 132 6.39 1.91 -8.91
CA VAL A 132 6.29 2.25 -10.34
C VAL A 132 7.46 3.12 -10.77
N LEU A 133 7.81 4.17 -10.02
CA LEU A 133 8.95 5.04 -10.31
C LEU A 133 10.28 4.27 -10.22
N MET A 134 10.47 3.50 -9.15
CA MET A 134 11.64 2.64 -9.00
C MET A 134 11.76 1.69 -10.19
N GLY A 135 10.69 0.97 -10.56
CA GLY A 135 10.68 0.04 -11.68
C GLY A 135 10.91 0.69 -13.04
N LEU A 136 10.34 1.89 -13.28
CA LEU A 136 10.59 2.66 -14.49
C LEU A 136 12.09 2.94 -14.69
N PHE A 137 12.72 3.52 -13.66
CA PHE A 137 14.14 3.87 -13.74
C PHE A 137 15.05 2.64 -13.67
N TYR A 138 14.62 1.56 -13.03
CA TYR A 138 15.26 0.25 -13.08
C TYR A 138 15.32 -0.26 -14.52
N ILE A 139 14.18 -0.30 -15.23
CA ILE A 139 14.09 -0.77 -16.62
C ILE A 139 14.92 0.11 -17.54
N LEU A 140 14.87 1.43 -17.39
CA LEU A 140 15.68 2.36 -18.17
C LEU A 140 17.18 2.14 -17.94
N SER A 141 17.57 1.93 -16.66
CA SER A 141 18.96 1.66 -16.29
C SER A 141 19.50 0.39 -16.95
N ILE A 142 18.80 -0.76 -16.79
CA ILE A 142 19.24 -2.02 -17.41
C ILE A 142 19.20 -1.95 -18.94
N GLY A 143 18.20 -1.27 -19.52
CA GLY A 143 18.09 -1.09 -20.97
C GLY A 143 19.26 -0.27 -21.55
N CYS A 144 19.67 0.82 -20.86
CA CYS A 144 20.84 1.59 -21.20
C CYS A 144 22.12 0.76 -21.09
N PHE A 145 22.24 -0.07 -20.04
CA PHE A 145 23.37 -0.97 -19.87
C PHE A 145 23.42 -2.06 -20.96
N PHE A 146 22.30 -2.67 -21.33
CA PHE A 146 22.23 -3.62 -22.43
C PHE A 146 22.67 -2.98 -23.77
N LYS A 147 22.26 -1.73 -23.98
CA LYS A 147 22.67 -0.96 -25.16
C LYS A 147 24.17 -0.59 -25.13
N PHE A 148 24.71 -0.23 -23.97
CA PHE A 148 26.15 -0.02 -23.78
C PHE A 148 26.95 -1.27 -24.12
N TYR A 149 26.45 -2.45 -23.71
CA TYR A 149 27.13 -3.73 -23.89
C TYR A 149 27.01 -4.30 -25.32
N ARG A 150 26.08 -3.80 -26.09
CA ARG A 150 25.91 -4.26 -27.50
C ARG A 150 27.14 -3.94 -28.27
N THR A 151 27.79 -5.01 -28.83
CA THR A 151 29.00 -4.87 -29.61
C THR A 151 28.76 -3.96 -30.81
N VAL A 152 29.43 -2.81 -30.80
CA VAL A 152 29.58 -1.96 -32.00
C VAL A 152 30.45 -2.71 -33.01
N SER A 153 30.02 -2.83 -34.24
CA SER A 153 30.80 -3.48 -35.29
C SER A 153 32.18 -2.79 -35.45
N PRO A 154 33.22 -3.51 -35.96
CA PRO A 154 34.53 -2.88 -36.18
C PRO A 154 34.47 -1.59 -37.01
N ALA A 155 33.56 -1.54 -38.00
CA ALA A 155 33.34 -0.35 -38.84
C ALA A 155 32.70 0.82 -38.03
N GLU A 156 31.80 0.53 -37.13
CA GLU A 156 31.20 1.56 -36.24
C GLU A 156 32.18 2.03 -35.18
N ARG A 157 33.13 1.21 -34.72
CA ARG A 157 34.20 1.61 -33.77
C ARG A 157 35.20 2.60 -34.41
N ALA A 158 35.41 2.52 -35.73
CA ALA A 158 36.28 3.46 -36.45
C ALA A 158 35.70 4.89 -36.49
N ALA A 159 34.40 5.06 -36.32
CA ALA A 159 33.76 6.37 -36.19
C ALA A 159 33.94 6.91 -34.76
N SER A 160 34.70 8.00 -34.59
CA SER A 160 35.03 8.60 -33.29
C SER A 160 33.81 8.95 -32.39
N GLY A 161 32.65 9.17 -32.99
CA GLY A 161 31.38 9.42 -32.27
C GLY A 161 30.72 8.19 -31.67
N ALA A 162 30.99 6.97 -32.17
CA ALA A 162 30.34 5.73 -31.71
C ALA A 162 30.82 5.31 -30.32
N VAL A 163 32.11 5.46 -30.01
CA VAL A 163 32.70 5.15 -28.71
C VAL A 163 32.16 6.12 -27.65
N ARG A 164 32.12 7.43 -27.96
CA ARG A 164 31.57 8.46 -27.04
C ARG A 164 30.10 8.20 -26.74
N LYS A 165 29.29 7.83 -27.73
CA LYS A 165 27.87 7.49 -27.58
C LYS A 165 27.67 6.24 -26.71
N GLN A 166 28.54 5.26 -26.80
CA GLN A 166 28.53 4.03 -25.99
C GLN A 166 28.74 4.35 -24.50
N TRP A 167 29.77 5.13 -24.16
CA TRP A 167 30.01 5.57 -22.76
C TRP A 167 28.86 6.42 -22.21
N GLY A 168 28.25 7.25 -23.06
CA GLY A 168 27.04 7.99 -22.68
C GLY A 168 25.89 7.09 -22.22
N MET A 169 25.75 5.90 -22.79
CA MET A 169 24.74 4.93 -22.34
C MET A 169 25.07 4.36 -20.95
N LEU A 170 26.36 4.15 -20.63
CA LEU A 170 26.74 3.73 -19.28
C LEU A 170 26.46 4.83 -18.25
N VAL A 171 26.79 6.09 -18.56
CA VAL A 171 26.48 7.22 -17.68
C VAL A 171 24.98 7.32 -17.42
N LEU A 172 24.15 7.22 -18.46
CA LEU A 172 22.70 7.20 -18.32
C LEU A 172 22.22 6.00 -17.49
N ALA A 173 22.80 4.81 -17.66
CA ALA A 173 22.47 3.65 -16.85
C ALA A 173 22.72 3.91 -15.35
N LEU A 174 23.85 4.52 -15.02
CA LEU A 174 24.21 4.88 -13.63
C LEU A 174 23.30 5.98 -13.06
N VAL A 175 22.96 6.99 -13.87
CA VAL A 175 22.01 8.04 -13.45
C VAL A 175 20.63 7.44 -13.16
N PHE A 176 20.09 6.62 -14.05
CA PHE A 176 18.81 5.97 -13.85
C PHE A 176 18.85 4.97 -12.68
N MET A 177 19.97 4.28 -12.46
CA MET A 177 20.18 3.46 -11.27
C MET A 177 20.04 4.29 -9.99
N TRP A 178 20.71 5.46 -9.92
CA TRP A 178 20.63 6.34 -8.77
C TRP A 178 19.20 6.85 -8.52
N ILE A 179 18.48 7.26 -9.58
CA ILE A 179 17.09 7.69 -9.49
C ILE A 179 16.19 6.53 -9.02
N SER A 180 16.43 5.30 -9.48
CA SER A 180 15.71 4.11 -9.04
C SER A 180 15.89 3.86 -7.54
N ILE A 181 17.13 3.89 -7.04
CA ILE A 181 17.47 3.72 -5.63
C ILE A 181 16.83 4.83 -4.77
N SER A 182 16.83 6.08 -5.25
CA SER A 182 16.18 7.23 -4.57
C SER A 182 14.67 7.12 -4.49
N SER A 183 14.06 6.26 -5.30
CA SER A 183 12.62 5.94 -5.23
C SER A 183 12.32 4.83 -4.25
N LYS A 184 13.11 3.75 -4.28
CA LYS A 184 13.03 2.60 -3.37
C LYS A 184 14.33 1.80 -3.36
N GLU A 185 14.73 1.32 -2.18
CA GLU A 185 15.98 0.61 -1.91
C GLU A 185 16.19 -0.65 -2.75
N MET A 186 15.12 -1.30 -3.24
CA MET A 186 15.24 -2.46 -4.14
C MET A 186 15.99 -2.15 -5.44
N GLY A 187 16.08 -0.87 -5.85
CA GLY A 187 16.94 -0.43 -6.95
C GLY A 187 18.43 -0.75 -6.77
N ALA A 188 18.88 -1.01 -5.53
CA ALA A 188 20.25 -1.40 -5.24
C ALA A 188 20.66 -2.78 -5.81
N THR A 189 19.72 -3.55 -6.36
CA THR A 189 20.00 -4.81 -7.06
C THR A 189 20.52 -4.60 -8.51
N ILE A 190 20.37 -3.38 -9.07
CA ILE A 190 20.77 -3.07 -10.46
C ILE A 190 22.24 -3.41 -10.76
N PRO A 191 23.24 -3.05 -9.93
CA PRO A 191 24.64 -3.39 -10.19
C PRO A 191 24.85 -4.89 -10.34
N LEU A 192 24.13 -5.72 -9.56
CA LEU A 192 24.22 -7.17 -9.66
C LEU A 192 23.64 -7.66 -11.01
N VAL A 193 22.55 -7.05 -11.49
CA VAL A 193 22.00 -7.35 -12.84
C VAL A 193 22.98 -6.95 -13.94
N PHE A 194 23.72 -5.85 -13.77
CA PHE A 194 24.79 -5.48 -14.72
C PHE A 194 25.88 -6.55 -14.77
N ILE A 195 26.35 -7.03 -13.62
CA ILE A 195 27.34 -8.10 -13.52
C ILE A 195 26.82 -9.38 -14.16
N MET A 196 25.57 -9.75 -13.86
CA MET A 196 24.93 -10.94 -14.46
C MET A 196 24.85 -10.86 -15.98
N TYR A 197 24.45 -9.70 -16.53
CA TYR A 197 24.37 -9.52 -17.97
C TYR A 197 25.75 -9.56 -18.64
N ALA A 198 26.74 -8.97 -18.00
CA ALA A 198 28.12 -9.03 -18.47
C ALA A 198 28.67 -10.45 -18.45
N ALA A 199 28.41 -11.20 -17.38
CA ALA A 199 28.77 -12.62 -17.30
C ALA A 199 28.03 -13.47 -18.36
N TYR A 200 26.77 -13.16 -18.63
CA TYR A 200 26.00 -13.80 -19.70
C TYR A 200 26.61 -13.59 -21.08
N LYS A 201 27.19 -12.40 -21.34
CA LYS A 201 27.79 -12.06 -22.65
C LYS A 201 29.26 -12.55 -22.80
N ASP A 202 30.06 -12.36 -21.77
CA ASP A 202 31.53 -12.54 -21.80
C ASP A 202 32.03 -13.80 -21.08
N GLY A 203 31.19 -14.40 -20.21
CA GLY A 203 31.66 -15.50 -19.36
C GLY A 203 32.82 -15.06 -18.44
N ALA A 204 33.85 -15.89 -18.32
CA ALA A 204 35.03 -15.63 -17.53
C ALA A 204 35.88 -14.43 -18.01
N ALA A 205 35.76 -14.03 -19.32
CA ALA A 205 36.48 -12.87 -19.84
C ALA A 205 36.05 -11.53 -19.16
N LEU A 206 34.90 -11.52 -18.46
CA LEU A 206 34.44 -10.40 -17.64
C LEU A 206 35.50 -9.98 -16.60
N LEU A 207 36.17 -10.94 -15.97
CA LEU A 207 37.18 -10.68 -14.94
C LEU A 207 38.40 -9.91 -15.43
N LYS A 208 38.58 -9.80 -16.77
CA LYS A 208 39.66 -8.98 -17.37
C LYS A 208 39.26 -7.52 -17.62
N LYS A 209 38.02 -7.12 -17.32
CA LYS A 209 37.49 -5.80 -17.63
C LYS A 209 37.56 -4.87 -16.42
N PRO A 210 38.29 -3.72 -16.45
CA PRO A 210 38.41 -2.82 -15.29
C PRO A 210 37.07 -2.30 -14.77
N TRP A 211 36.12 -2.00 -15.64
CA TRP A 211 34.81 -1.49 -15.27
C TRP A 211 33.98 -2.53 -14.45
N PHE A 212 34.27 -3.82 -14.57
CA PHE A 212 33.65 -4.87 -13.76
C PHE A 212 33.95 -4.65 -12.28
N TYR A 213 35.20 -4.41 -11.92
CA TYR A 213 35.61 -4.15 -10.55
C TYR A 213 34.99 -2.86 -9.99
N PHE A 214 34.86 -1.84 -10.85
CA PHE A 214 34.14 -0.61 -10.48
C PHE A 214 32.67 -0.89 -10.13
N ILE A 215 31.92 -1.62 -10.96
CA ILE A 215 30.51 -1.96 -10.67
C ILE A 215 30.40 -2.90 -9.47
N ALA A 216 31.29 -3.87 -9.32
CA ALA A 216 31.35 -4.75 -8.15
C ALA A 216 31.61 -3.94 -6.86
N MET A 217 32.50 -2.97 -6.90
CA MET A 217 32.75 -2.06 -5.79
C MET A 217 31.52 -1.20 -5.46
N VAL A 218 30.85 -0.63 -6.47
CA VAL A 218 29.58 0.12 -6.26
C VAL A 218 28.54 -0.77 -5.60
N PHE A 219 28.37 -2.01 -6.05
CA PHE A 219 27.46 -2.96 -5.42
C PHE A 219 27.81 -3.23 -3.97
N LEU A 220 29.09 -3.48 -3.66
CA LEU A 220 29.56 -3.73 -2.30
C LEU A 220 29.34 -2.52 -1.39
N ILE A 221 29.60 -1.30 -1.89
CA ILE A 221 29.37 -0.06 -1.13
C ILE A 221 27.87 0.09 -0.82
N LEU A 222 27.00 -0.06 -1.82
CA LEU A 222 25.56 0.03 -1.63
C LEU A 222 25.07 -1.06 -0.66
N PHE A 223 25.50 -2.30 -0.84
CA PHE A 223 25.13 -3.40 0.04
C PHE A 223 25.58 -3.14 1.47
N SER A 224 26.83 -2.72 1.68
CA SER A 224 27.37 -2.40 3.01
C SER A 224 26.66 -1.21 3.64
N PHE A 225 26.30 -0.19 2.86
CA PHE A 225 25.56 0.97 3.33
C PHE A 225 24.15 0.59 3.80
N PHE A 226 23.40 -0.20 3.00
CA PHE A 226 22.07 -0.66 3.42
C PHE A 226 22.13 -1.66 4.57
N ALA A 227 23.12 -2.55 4.59
CA ALA A 227 23.36 -3.46 5.73
C ALA A 227 23.69 -2.66 7.00
N PHE A 228 24.54 -1.63 6.89
CA PHE A 228 24.86 -0.73 8.01
C PHE A 228 23.62 -0.01 8.52
N LEU A 229 22.81 0.57 7.64
CA LEU A 229 21.54 1.20 8.03
C LEU A 229 20.60 0.20 8.70
N ALA A 230 20.53 -1.03 8.21
CA ALA A 230 19.73 -2.09 8.79
C ALA A 230 20.21 -2.48 10.20
N ILE A 231 21.50 -2.51 10.46
CA ILE A 231 22.08 -2.91 11.75
C ILE A 231 22.11 -1.75 12.75
N SER A 232 22.43 -0.52 12.30
CA SER A 232 22.69 0.64 13.19
C SER A 232 21.42 1.34 13.68
N GLY A 233 20.23 0.97 13.20
CA GLY A 233 18.98 1.68 13.55
C GLY A 233 18.91 3.14 13.09
N GLY A 234 19.86 3.57 12.27
CA GLY A 234 20.10 4.96 11.89
C GLY A 234 19.21 5.52 10.79
N GLY A 235 18.05 4.90 10.52
CA GLY A 235 17.12 5.43 9.54
C GLY A 235 15.68 5.28 10.03
N SER A 236 15.10 6.36 10.50
CA SER A 236 13.75 6.47 11.05
C SER A 236 12.60 6.02 10.13
N ALA A 237 12.90 5.45 8.99
CA ALA A 237 11.91 4.97 8.04
C ALA A 237 12.25 3.61 7.37
N LEU A 238 13.52 3.17 7.36
CA LEU A 238 13.88 1.85 6.81
C LEU A 238 13.71 0.75 7.84
N VAL A 239 14.00 1.08 9.08
CA VAL A 239 13.79 0.19 10.20
C VAL A 239 13.50 1.09 11.40
N SER A 240 12.32 1.01 11.95
CA SER A 240 12.11 1.39 13.34
C SER A 240 12.86 0.34 14.19
N LEU A 241 14.18 0.39 14.09
CA LEU A 241 15.08 -0.53 14.80
C LEU A 241 15.29 -0.04 16.23
N GLN A 242 14.28 -0.18 17.04
CA GLN A 242 14.52 -0.61 18.39
C GLN A 242 14.82 -2.14 18.34
N GLY A 243 16.02 -2.49 17.84
CA GLY A 243 16.44 -3.88 17.66
C GLY A 243 15.82 -4.61 16.45
N ILE A 244 16.52 -5.58 15.89
CA ILE A 244 15.96 -6.52 14.90
C ILE A 244 14.81 -7.27 15.56
N ARG A 245 13.56 -6.91 15.21
CA ARG A 245 12.39 -7.65 15.69
C ARG A 245 12.09 -8.77 14.70
N PHE A 246 12.34 -9.97 15.11
CA PHE A 246 11.91 -11.15 14.36
C PHE A 246 10.39 -11.28 14.41
N HIS A 247 9.77 -11.59 13.29
CA HIS A 247 8.35 -11.91 13.25
C HIS A 247 8.07 -13.13 14.15
N GLY A 248 6.99 -13.07 14.92
CA GLY A 248 6.70 -14.09 15.93
C GLY A 248 7.61 -14.05 17.17
N ASN A 249 8.39 -12.97 17.36
CA ASN A 249 9.33 -12.79 18.47
C ASN A 249 10.38 -13.92 18.64
N SER A 250 10.59 -14.72 17.60
CA SER A 250 11.53 -15.82 17.54
C SER A 250 12.26 -15.84 16.19
N PRO A 251 13.60 -15.98 16.18
CA PRO A 251 14.36 -16.17 14.94
C PRO A 251 13.90 -17.41 14.17
N GLU A 252 13.57 -18.48 14.84
CA GLU A 252 13.13 -19.75 14.22
C GLU A 252 11.82 -19.55 13.49
N VAL A 253 10.79 -19.00 14.14
CA VAL A 253 9.49 -18.69 13.53
C VAL A 253 9.65 -17.72 12.35
N HIS A 254 10.52 -16.72 12.50
CA HIS A 254 10.81 -15.77 11.44
C HIS A 254 11.38 -16.46 10.19
N TYR A 255 12.44 -17.27 10.33
CA TYR A 255 13.09 -17.91 9.18
C TYR A 255 12.28 -19.05 8.59
N LEU A 256 11.48 -19.79 9.37
CA LEU A 256 10.51 -20.73 8.84
C LEU A 256 9.44 -20.03 8.00
N THR A 257 8.93 -18.90 8.49
CA THR A 257 7.99 -18.06 7.73
C THR A 257 8.65 -17.49 6.48
N ALA A 258 9.87 -16.94 6.58
CA ALA A 258 10.63 -16.43 5.46
C ALA A 258 10.83 -17.48 4.36
N ALA A 259 11.07 -18.73 4.75
CA ALA A 259 11.20 -19.83 3.79
C ALA A 259 9.96 -20.04 2.92
N THR A 260 8.74 -19.77 3.41
CA THR A 260 7.50 -19.92 2.63
C THR A 260 7.25 -18.77 1.65
N ILE A 261 7.85 -17.60 1.88
CA ILE A 261 7.61 -16.37 1.12
C ILE A 261 8.00 -16.51 -0.36
N PHE A 262 9.09 -17.22 -0.64
CA PHE A 262 9.52 -17.43 -2.03
C PHE A 262 8.46 -18.17 -2.85
N LEU A 263 7.92 -19.27 -2.31
CA LEU A 263 6.86 -20.04 -2.96
C LEU A 263 5.59 -19.21 -3.10
N HIS A 264 5.26 -18.38 -2.09
CA HIS A 264 4.13 -17.46 -2.15
C HIS A 264 4.25 -16.48 -3.33
N TYR A 265 5.41 -15.83 -3.49
CA TYR A 265 5.65 -14.94 -4.62
C TYR A 265 5.65 -15.65 -5.97
N LEU A 266 6.17 -16.88 -6.02
CA LEU A 266 6.11 -17.70 -7.23
C LEU A 266 4.66 -18.04 -7.60
N LYS A 267 3.82 -18.42 -6.61
CA LYS A 267 2.39 -18.65 -6.80
C LYS A 267 1.69 -17.39 -7.34
N LEU A 268 1.94 -16.23 -6.73
CA LEU A 268 1.35 -14.95 -7.18
C LEU A 268 1.81 -14.54 -8.59
N THR A 269 3.04 -14.88 -8.96
CA THR A 269 3.57 -14.60 -10.30
C THR A 269 2.85 -15.42 -11.37
N VAL A 270 2.57 -16.70 -11.12
CA VAL A 270 1.96 -17.60 -12.11
C VAL A 270 0.43 -17.60 -12.01
N PHE A 271 -0.11 -17.53 -10.79
CA PHE A 271 -1.54 -17.59 -10.47
C PHE A 271 -1.94 -16.41 -9.57
N PRO A 272 -2.07 -15.20 -10.10
CA PRO A 272 -2.32 -13.98 -9.32
C PRO A 272 -3.78 -13.84 -8.90
N TRP A 273 -4.37 -14.87 -8.31
CA TRP A 273 -5.79 -14.88 -7.92
C TRP A 273 -6.03 -14.28 -6.53
N LYS A 274 -5.19 -14.67 -5.56
CA LYS A 274 -5.27 -14.20 -4.18
C LYS A 274 -4.35 -12.99 -3.96
N ILE A 275 -4.71 -11.85 -4.53
CA ILE A 275 -4.02 -10.59 -4.30
C ILE A 275 -4.64 -9.93 -3.06
N ILE A 276 -3.79 -9.58 -2.09
CA ILE A 276 -4.16 -9.00 -0.80
C ILE A 276 -3.29 -7.76 -0.60
N LEU A 277 -3.89 -6.63 -0.25
CA LEU A 277 -3.17 -5.37 -0.05
C LEU A 277 -2.56 -5.32 1.36
N ASP A 278 -3.36 -5.66 2.38
CA ASP A 278 -2.90 -5.76 3.77
C ASP A 278 -2.42 -7.17 4.11
N ASN A 279 -1.14 -7.43 3.90
CA ASN A 279 -0.50 -8.70 4.22
C ASN A 279 0.08 -8.76 5.64
N ALA A 280 -0.23 -7.83 6.54
CA ALA A 280 0.23 -7.89 7.93
C ALA A 280 -0.30 -9.13 8.69
N GLY A 281 -1.39 -9.74 8.20
CA GLY A 281 -1.92 -11.02 8.67
C GLY A 281 -1.33 -12.26 7.98
N TYR A 282 -0.17 -12.15 7.31
CA TYR A 282 0.47 -13.32 6.71
C TYR A 282 0.76 -14.37 7.79
N PRO A 283 0.36 -15.66 7.58
CA PRO A 283 0.46 -16.69 8.60
C PRO A 283 1.91 -16.93 9.03
N LEU A 284 2.16 -16.88 10.33
CA LEU A 284 3.45 -17.26 10.88
C LEU A 284 3.58 -18.79 10.93
N VAL A 285 4.73 -19.29 10.53
CA VAL A 285 5.03 -20.72 10.53
C VAL A 285 5.78 -21.07 11.80
N LEU A 286 5.12 -21.80 12.69
CA LEU A 286 5.66 -22.14 14.02
C LEU A 286 6.59 -23.36 13.96
N ASP A 287 6.31 -24.31 13.06
CA ASP A 287 7.03 -25.58 12.94
C ASP A 287 7.27 -25.96 11.47
N TRP A 288 8.17 -26.88 11.24
CA TRP A 288 8.41 -27.46 9.92
C TRP A 288 7.16 -28.12 9.36
N ASN A 289 6.75 -27.69 8.16
CA ASN A 289 5.58 -28.20 7.47
C ASN A 289 5.85 -28.40 5.97
N PHE A 290 4.86 -28.98 5.26
CA PHE A 290 4.97 -29.23 3.82
C PHE A 290 5.18 -27.94 3.01
N GLU A 291 4.67 -26.81 3.46
CA GLU A 291 4.80 -25.54 2.73
C GLU A 291 6.26 -25.05 2.77
N VAL A 292 6.92 -25.14 3.92
CA VAL A 292 8.37 -24.87 4.08
C VAL A 292 9.18 -25.80 3.17
N PHE A 293 8.89 -27.11 3.22
CA PHE A 293 9.58 -28.09 2.40
C PHE A 293 9.44 -27.79 0.88
N PHE A 294 8.20 -27.58 0.39
CA PHE A 294 7.99 -27.29 -1.03
C PHE A 294 8.55 -25.94 -1.46
N SER A 295 8.61 -24.97 -0.57
CA SER A 295 9.24 -23.68 -0.87
C SER A 295 10.74 -23.82 -1.06
N ILE A 296 11.41 -24.49 -0.15
CA ILE A 296 12.86 -24.79 -0.27
C ILE A 296 13.12 -25.62 -1.52
N LEU A 297 12.34 -26.67 -1.75
CA LEU A 297 12.42 -27.49 -2.96
C LEU A 297 12.27 -26.66 -4.23
N SER A 298 11.33 -25.69 -4.26
CA SER A 298 11.13 -24.83 -5.42
C SER A 298 12.36 -23.97 -5.76
N ILE A 299 13.09 -23.50 -4.74
CA ILE A 299 14.37 -22.79 -4.94
C ILE A 299 15.40 -23.74 -5.54
N PHE A 300 15.56 -24.94 -4.99
CA PHE A 300 16.49 -25.93 -5.54
C PHE A 300 16.15 -26.32 -6.98
N VAL A 301 14.88 -26.52 -7.29
CA VAL A 301 14.40 -26.83 -8.65
C VAL A 301 14.76 -25.70 -9.62
N LEU A 302 14.54 -24.43 -9.24
CA LEU A 302 14.90 -23.30 -10.11
C LEU A 302 16.41 -23.15 -10.26
N VAL A 303 17.19 -23.32 -9.22
CA VAL A 303 18.67 -23.30 -9.29
C VAL A 303 19.18 -24.44 -10.17
N PHE A 304 18.65 -25.65 -9.99
CA PHE A 304 18.98 -26.80 -10.85
C PHE A 304 18.57 -26.55 -12.31
N LEU A 305 17.42 -25.98 -12.55
CA LEU A 305 16.97 -25.61 -13.89
C LEU A 305 17.93 -24.60 -14.55
N VAL A 306 18.33 -23.55 -13.84
CA VAL A 306 19.32 -22.59 -14.30
C VAL A 306 20.63 -23.29 -14.63
N TRP A 307 21.13 -24.12 -13.73
CA TRP A 307 22.35 -24.91 -13.94
C TRP A 307 22.25 -25.81 -15.17
N SER A 308 21.15 -26.57 -15.31
CA SER A 308 20.89 -27.43 -16.48
C SER A 308 20.82 -26.65 -17.79
N LEU A 309 20.18 -25.48 -17.78
CA LEU A 309 20.08 -24.60 -18.95
C LEU A 309 21.46 -24.03 -19.37
N LEU A 310 22.37 -23.79 -18.42
CA LEU A 310 23.70 -23.25 -18.69
C LEU A 310 24.71 -24.32 -19.09
N THR A 311 24.61 -25.56 -18.55
CA THR A 311 25.60 -26.63 -18.76
C THR A 311 25.38 -27.46 -20.02
N THR A 312 24.20 -27.29 -20.69
CA THR A 312 23.93 -28.05 -21.93
C THR A 312 24.96 -27.78 -23.02
N SER A 313 25.68 -28.81 -23.38
CA SER A 313 26.91 -28.79 -24.16
C SER A 313 26.79 -28.20 -25.58
N ARG A 314 27.83 -27.43 -25.95
CA ARG A 314 28.07 -26.82 -27.29
C ARG A 314 28.50 -27.82 -28.37
N LYS A 315 28.29 -29.14 -28.24
CA LYS A 315 28.96 -30.14 -29.05
C LYS A 315 28.58 -30.23 -30.54
N ASN A 316 27.47 -29.61 -31.00
CA ASN A 316 27.14 -29.59 -32.46
C ASN A 316 26.67 -28.18 -32.88
N LYS A 317 27.52 -27.46 -33.60
CA LYS A 317 27.28 -26.10 -34.08
C LYS A 317 26.53 -26.08 -35.42
N THR A 318 25.27 -26.39 -35.46
CA THR A 318 24.39 -25.93 -36.55
C THR A 318 23.74 -24.61 -36.18
N ASN A 319 23.33 -23.77 -37.14
CA ASN A 319 22.68 -22.49 -36.86
C ASN A 319 21.43 -22.66 -35.96
N ALA A 320 20.66 -23.73 -36.16
CA ALA A 320 19.49 -24.07 -35.34
C ALA A 320 19.86 -24.43 -33.87
N THR A 321 21.04 -25.04 -33.65
CA THR A 321 21.53 -25.33 -32.29
C THR A 321 22.04 -24.08 -31.57
N ALA A 322 22.61 -23.11 -32.30
CA ALA A 322 23.05 -21.84 -31.74
C ALA A 322 21.88 -20.99 -31.23
N GLU A 323 20.80 -20.89 -32.00
CA GLU A 323 19.57 -20.18 -31.63
C GLU A 323 18.88 -20.81 -30.40
N ARG A 324 18.77 -22.14 -30.36
CA ARG A 324 18.24 -22.87 -29.21
C ARG A 324 19.07 -22.64 -27.95
N LEU A 325 20.39 -22.59 -28.08
CA LEU A 325 21.31 -22.35 -26.96
C LEU A 325 21.18 -20.92 -26.42
N GLU A 326 21.08 -19.93 -27.31
CA GLU A 326 20.84 -18.54 -26.92
C GLU A 326 19.50 -18.39 -26.16
N THR A 327 18.44 -19.03 -26.65
CA THR A 327 17.14 -19.05 -25.98
C THR A 327 17.24 -19.65 -24.58
N ARG A 328 17.90 -20.77 -24.39
CA ARG A 328 18.12 -21.42 -23.08
C ARG A 328 18.89 -20.53 -22.11
N HIS A 329 20.01 -19.97 -22.54
CA HIS A 329 20.83 -19.07 -21.74
C HIS A 329 20.06 -17.80 -21.39
N SER A 330 19.25 -17.28 -22.31
CA SER A 330 18.37 -16.14 -22.04
C SER A 330 17.32 -16.48 -20.97
N ILE A 331 16.67 -17.64 -21.03
CA ILE A 331 15.72 -18.09 -20.02
C ILE A 331 16.42 -18.22 -18.65
N ALA A 332 17.61 -18.84 -18.60
CA ALA A 332 18.39 -18.94 -17.37
C ALA A 332 18.70 -17.57 -16.75
N PHE A 333 19.08 -16.59 -17.59
CA PHE A 333 19.30 -15.20 -17.14
C PHE A 333 18.05 -14.60 -16.51
N TRP A 334 16.87 -14.76 -17.12
CA TRP A 334 15.64 -14.15 -16.64
C TRP A 334 15.05 -14.86 -15.40
N ILE A 335 15.30 -16.17 -15.23
CA ILE A 335 15.02 -16.87 -13.97
C ILE A 335 15.90 -16.30 -12.85
N PHE A 336 17.20 -16.13 -13.12
CA PHE A 336 18.13 -15.60 -12.15
C PHE A 336 17.84 -14.12 -11.82
N PHE A 337 17.43 -13.33 -12.84
CA PHE A 337 16.93 -11.96 -12.64
C PHE A 337 15.76 -11.91 -11.66
N PHE A 338 14.77 -12.81 -11.81
CA PHE A 338 13.63 -12.91 -10.91
C PHE A 338 14.10 -13.17 -9.46
N ILE A 339 14.99 -14.13 -9.27
CA ILE A 339 15.51 -14.47 -7.92
C ILE A 339 16.29 -13.30 -7.32
N VAL A 340 17.19 -12.69 -8.05
CA VAL A 340 18.05 -11.60 -7.58
C VAL A 340 17.26 -10.35 -7.25
N SER A 341 16.31 -9.97 -8.10
CA SER A 341 15.49 -8.79 -7.86
C SER A 341 14.49 -8.99 -6.70
N LEU A 342 14.11 -10.23 -6.39
CA LEU A 342 13.26 -10.59 -5.26
C LEU A 342 14.04 -10.74 -3.94
N ALA A 343 15.33 -11.06 -4.00
CA ALA A 343 16.14 -11.40 -2.82
C ALA A 343 16.07 -10.39 -1.65
N PRO A 344 16.05 -9.05 -1.88
CA PRO A 344 15.98 -8.08 -0.78
C PRO A 344 14.72 -8.19 0.08
N VAL A 345 13.64 -8.76 -0.45
CA VAL A 345 12.32 -8.83 0.22
C VAL A 345 11.94 -10.25 0.67
N LEU A 346 12.89 -11.18 0.61
CA LEU A 346 12.70 -12.55 1.10
C LEU A 346 12.92 -12.70 2.61
N GLN A 347 12.91 -11.60 3.36
CA GLN A 347 13.04 -11.59 4.82
C GLN A 347 14.36 -12.24 5.35
N ILE A 348 15.41 -12.26 4.55
CA ILE A 348 16.76 -12.66 5.02
C ILE A 348 17.20 -11.70 6.12
N ILE A 349 16.95 -10.40 5.93
CA ILE A 349 16.96 -9.36 6.96
C ILE A 349 15.50 -9.01 7.24
N PRO A 350 15.04 -9.06 8.50
CA PRO A 350 13.65 -8.75 8.84
C PRO A 350 13.21 -7.37 8.35
N LEU A 351 12.13 -7.32 7.61
CA LEU A 351 11.48 -6.09 7.13
C LEU A 351 10.17 -5.88 7.88
N HIS A 352 9.69 -4.64 7.93
CA HIS A 352 8.41 -4.29 8.57
C HIS A 352 7.23 -5.08 7.97
N GLU A 353 7.14 -5.13 6.64
CA GLU A 353 6.12 -5.91 5.93
C GLU A 353 6.68 -7.30 5.62
N ILE A 354 6.05 -8.37 6.14
CA ILE A 354 6.45 -9.75 5.88
C ILE A 354 6.35 -10.05 4.38
N VAL A 355 5.22 -9.71 3.78
CA VAL A 355 4.91 -9.90 2.37
C VAL A 355 4.21 -8.66 1.85
N ALA A 356 4.51 -8.27 0.61
CA ALA A 356 3.74 -7.23 -0.09
C ALA A 356 3.71 -7.52 -1.59
N VAL A 357 2.55 -7.42 -2.23
CA VAL A 357 2.37 -7.75 -3.64
C VAL A 357 3.15 -6.81 -4.55
N HIS A 358 3.24 -5.52 -4.19
CA HIS A 358 4.02 -4.53 -4.94
C HIS A 358 5.53 -4.81 -5.01
N TYR A 359 6.07 -5.68 -4.15
CA TYR A 359 7.46 -6.15 -4.26
C TYR A 359 7.74 -6.94 -5.55
N LEU A 360 6.70 -7.49 -6.17
CA LEU A 360 6.82 -8.22 -7.44
C LEU A 360 6.94 -7.31 -8.67
N TYR A 361 6.78 -6.00 -8.57
CA TYR A 361 6.75 -5.10 -9.73
C TYR A 361 8.00 -5.22 -10.63
N VAL A 362 9.19 -5.34 -10.06
CA VAL A 362 10.44 -5.57 -10.83
C VAL A 362 10.69 -7.05 -11.11
N PRO A 363 10.60 -7.97 -10.14
CA PRO A 363 10.85 -9.40 -10.39
C PRO A 363 10.01 -9.99 -11.52
N ILE A 364 8.74 -9.59 -11.65
CA ILE A 364 7.84 -10.11 -12.67
C ILE A 364 8.31 -9.83 -14.10
N ILE A 365 9.21 -8.86 -14.30
CA ILE A 365 9.86 -8.63 -15.62
C ILE A 365 10.56 -9.90 -16.10
N GLY A 366 11.22 -10.64 -15.18
CA GLY A 366 11.85 -11.92 -15.49
C GLY A 366 10.85 -12.94 -16.02
N PHE A 367 9.72 -13.10 -15.34
CA PHE A 367 8.64 -13.99 -15.78
C PHE A 367 8.06 -13.59 -17.15
N CYS A 368 7.76 -12.30 -17.34
CA CYS A 368 7.26 -11.79 -18.61
C CYS A 368 8.25 -12.02 -19.77
N ALA A 369 9.55 -11.80 -19.51
CA ALA A 369 10.60 -12.07 -20.49
C ALA A 369 10.69 -13.54 -20.87
N ILE A 370 10.56 -14.46 -19.90
CA ILE A 370 10.51 -15.91 -20.16
C ILE A 370 9.31 -16.24 -21.05
N ILE A 371 8.12 -15.74 -20.76
CA ILE A 371 6.93 -15.96 -21.60
C ILE A 371 7.16 -15.45 -23.02
N GLY A 372 7.74 -14.25 -23.17
CA GLY A 372 8.08 -13.71 -24.49
C GLY A 372 9.05 -14.62 -25.27
N ARG A 373 10.08 -15.17 -24.61
CA ARG A 373 11.02 -16.11 -25.22
C ARG A 373 10.38 -17.46 -25.60
N LEU A 374 9.55 -17.99 -24.71
CA LEU A 374 8.81 -19.23 -24.99
C LEU A 374 7.84 -19.04 -26.16
N PHE A 375 7.14 -17.91 -26.21
CA PHE A 375 6.28 -17.59 -27.36
C PHE A 375 7.06 -17.60 -28.67
N ASP A 376 8.22 -16.93 -28.73
CA ASP A 376 9.07 -16.89 -29.93
C ASP A 376 9.57 -18.28 -30.32
N TYR A 377 9.98 -19.10 -29.34
CA TYR A 377 10.42 -20.47 -29.55
C TYR A 377 9.32 -21.36 -30.17
N PHE A 378 8.09 -21.28 -29.66
CA PHE A 378 6.97 -22.07 -30.19
C PHE A 378 6.37 -21.50 -31.47
N ALA A 379 6.39 -20.19 -31.67
CA ALA A 379 5.87 -19.53 -32.84
C ALA A 379 6.81 -19.65 -34.09
N GLY A 380 8.09 -20.06 -33.89
CA GLY A 380 9.11 -20.14 -34.92
C GLY A 380 9.79 -18.80 -35.21
N SER A 381 11.06 -18.88 -35.66
CA SER A 381 11.97 -17.73 -35.84
C SER A 381 11.70 -16.86 -37.08
N GLU A 382 10.79 -17.25 -37.98
CA GLU A 382 10.48 -16.46 -39.16
C GLU A 382 9.97 -15.06 -38.81
N GLN A 383 10.51 -14.03 -39.48
CA GLN A 383 10.06 -12.65 -39.36
C GLN A 383 8.67 -12.49 -39.98
N VAL A 384 7.62 -12.70 -39.19
CA VAL A 384 6.24 -12.54 -39.62
C VAL A 384 5.75 -11.16 -39.22
N GLU A 385 5.04 -10.47 -40.10
CA GLU A 385 4.41 -9.19 -39.80
C GLU A 385 3.41 -9.32 -38.64
N PHE A 386 3.22 -8.22 -37.85
CA PHE A 386 2.28 -8.18 -36.72
C PHE A 386 0.86 -8.61 -37.14
N SER A 387 0.42 -8.26 -38.33
CA SER A 387 -0.87 -8.66 -38.92
C SER A 387 -1.01 -10.18 -39.12
N GLN A 388 0.10 -10.90 -39.28
CA GLN A 388 0.12 -12.34 -39.47
C GLN A 388 0.37 -13.12 -38.17
N MET A 389 0.62 -12.43 -37.06
CA MET A 389 0.87 -13.04 -35.76
C MET A 389 -0.32 -13.88 -35.25
N PHE A 390 -1.54 -13.46 -35.63
CA PHE A 390 -2.80 -14.13 -35.32
C PHE A 390 -3.41 -14.87 -36.53
N ASN A 391 -2.66 -15.09 -37.58
CA ASN A 391 -3.15 -15.86 -38.71
C ASN A 391 -3.06 -17.38 -38.41
N PHE A 392 -4.15 -17.96 -37.95
CA PHE A 392 -4.26 -19.34 -37.52
C PHE A 392 -4.11 -20.39 -38.64
N ALA A 393 -4.24 -20.00 -39.91
CA ALA A 393 -4.23 -20.89 -41.02
C ALA A 393 -2.81 -21.38 -41.42
N VAL A 394 -1.73 -20.69 -41.00
CA VAL A 394 -0.39 -20.92 -41.53
C VAL A 394 0.44 -21.91 -40.70
N ASN A 395 0.27 -22.02 -39.40
CA ASN A 395 1.06 -22.94 -38.55
C ASN A 395 0.34 -23.26 -37.23
N ARG A 396 0.01 -24.55 -36.99
CA ARG A 396 -0.71 -25.04 -35.80
C ARG A 396 0.03 -24.68 -34.49
N LYS A 397 1.34 -24.78 -34.42
CA LYS A 397 2.11 -24.41 -33.21
C LYS A 397 2.01 -22.93 -32.90
N ARG A 398 2.08 -22.10 -33.94
CA ARG A 398 1.92 -20.62 -33.80
C ARG A 398 0.52 -20.26 -33.35
N ALA A 399 -0.50 -20.90 -33.91
CA ALA A 399 -1.89 -20.69 -33.50
C ALA A 399 -2.14 -21.06 -32.05
N VAL A 400 -1.61 -22.19 -31.57
CA VAL A 400 -1.68 -22.60 -30.18
C VAL A 400 -0.98 -21.62 -29.26
N ALA A 401 0.25 -21.19 -29.61
CA ALA A 401 0.99 -20.21 -28.82
C ALA A 401 0.25 -18.85 -28.72
N ALA A 402 -0.31 -18.37 -29.84
CA ALA A 402 -1.12 -17.16 -29.85
C ALA A 402 -2.40 -17.30 -29.01
N LEU A 403 -3.10 -18.44 -29.08
CA LEU A 403 -4.27 -18.71 -28.25
C LEU A 403 -3.93 -18.72 -26.76
N CYS A 404 -2.84 -19.39 -26.37
CA CYS A 404 -2.37 -19.39 -24.96
C CYS A 404 -2.07 -17.96 -24.45
N ILE A 405 -1.38 -17.14 -25.25
CA ILE A 405 -1.09 -15.75 -24.87
C ILE A 405 -2.37 -14.92 -24.78
N THR A 406 -3.31 -15.09 -25.70
CA THR A 406 -4.59 -14.42 -25.67
C THR A 406 -5.39 -14.81 -24.42
N LEU A 407 -5.41 -16.09 -24.05
CA LEU A 407 -6.06 -16.57 -22.85
C LEU A 407 -5.41 -15.96 -21.58
N VAL A 408 -4.09 -16.00 -21.46
CA VAL A 408 -3.36 -15.40 -20.33
C VAL A 408 -3.62 -13.90 -20.26
N PHE A 409 -3.55 -13.19 -21.38
CA PHE A 409 -3.87 -11.76 -21.47
C PHE A 409 -5.29 -11.47 -20.99
N SER A 410 -6.27 -12.24 -21.45
CA SER A 410 -7.68 -12.05 -21.06
C SER A 410 -7.91 -12.31 -19.58
N LEU A 411 -7.38 -13.43 -19.05
CA LEU A 411 -7.51 -13.78 -17.64
C LEU A 411 -6.83 -12.74 -16.73
N PHE A 412 -5.63 -12.30 -17.08
CA PHE A 412 -4.92 -11.29 -16.30
C PHE A 412 -5.61 -9.94 -16.38
N SER A 413 -6.10 -9.53 -17.56
CA SER A 413 -6.86 -8.30 -17.71
C SER A 413 -8.14 -8.30 -16.88
N LEU A 414 -8.92 -9.37 -16.92
CA LEU A 414 -10.13 -9.51 -16.12
C LEU A 414 -9.83 -9.46 -14.62
N ARG A 415 -8.76 -10.15 -14.17
CA ARG A 415 -8.37 -10.13 -12.75
C ARG A 415 -7.85 -8.76 -12.30
N THR A 416 -7.10 -8.05 -13.17
CA THR A 416 -6.66 -6.66 -12.90
C THR A 416 -7.84 -5.72 -12.77
N ILE A 417 -8.79 -5.77 -13.71
CA ILE A 417 -10.02 -4.96 -13.66
C ILE A 417 -10.85 -5.27 -12.42
N SER A 418 -11.02 -6.57 -12.07
CA SER A 418 -11.71 -6.98 -10.84
C SER A 418 -11.01 -6.44 -9.59
N ARG A 419 -9.66 -6.53 -9.51
CA ARG A 419 -8.90 -6.02 -8.37
C ARG A 419 -9.04 -4.51 -8.21
N ASN A 420 -9.08 -3.76 -9.30
CA ASN A 420 -9.31 -2.31 -9.23
C ASN A 420 -10.67 -1.98 -8.59
N PHE A 421 -11.73 -2.75 -8.86
CA PHE A 421 -13.02 -2.59 -8.18
C PHE A 421 -12.94 -2.94 -6.68
N GLU A 422 -12.19 -4.00 -6.33
CA GLU A 422 -11.95 -4.33 -4.92
C GLU A 422 -11.26 -3.15 -4.17
N MET A 423 -10.39 -2.39 -4.86
CA MET A 423 -9.64 -1.25 -4.31
C MET A 423 -10.40 0.09 -4.39
N LYS A 424 -11.73 0.09 -4.53
CA LYS A 424 -12.55 1.30 -4.66
C LYS A 424 -12.39 2.25 -3.47
N ASN A 425 -12.45 1.73 -2.26
CA ASN A 425 -12.24 2.44 -1.00
C ASN A 425 -11.73 1.48 0.07
N ILE A 426 -11.43 2.00 1.27
CA ILE A 426 -10.89 1.21 2.38
C ILE A 426 -11.82 0.06 2.78
N TRP A 427 -13.13 0.28 2.76
CA TRP A 427 -14.15 -0.71 3.10
C TRP A 427 -14.14 -1.89 2.13
N THR A 428 -14.21 -1.62 0.82
CA THR A 428 -14.26 -2.67 -0.22
C THR A 428 -12.98 -3.48 -0.27
N VAL A 429 -11.81 -2.85 -0.08
CA VAL A 429 -10.53 -3.59 -0.12
C VAL A 429 -10.38 -4.50 1.09
N LEU A 430 -10.74 -4.05 2.30
CA LEU A 430 -10.63 -4.87 3.51
C LEU A 430 -11.59 -6.05 3.49
N HIS A 431 -12.83 -5.86 3.03
CA HIS A 431 -13.78 -6.97 2.88
C HIS A 431 -13.32 -7.98 1.83
N ALA A 432 -12.85 -7.51 0.65
CA ALA A 432 -12.30 -8.38 -0.37
C ALA A 432 -11.03 -9.11 0.08
N ASP A 433 -10.20 -8.52 0.94
CA ASP A 433 -9.03 -9.17 1.51
C ASP A 433 -9.42 -10.17 2.62
N ALA A 434 -10.46 -9.87 3.44
CA ALA A 434 -11.01 -10.77 4.46
C ALA A 434 -11.56 -12.09 3.88
N GLU A 435 -12.13 -12.06 2.69
CA GLU A 435 -12.59 -13.27 1.99
C GLU A 435 -11.43 -14.21 1.59
N LYS A 436 -10.21 -13.68 1.47
CA LYS A 436 -9.04 -14.41 0.97
C LYS A 436 -8.14 -14.95 2.09
N GLN A 437 -8.08 -14.23 3.20
CA GLN A 437 -7.33 -14.63 4.42
C GLN A 437 -7.92 -13.91 5.64
N PRO A 438 -7.69 -14.45 6.87
CA PRO A 438 -8.02 -13.71 8.09
C PRO A 438 -7.39 -12.31 8.07
N LEU A 439 -8.17 -11.32 8.48
CA LEU A 439 -7.66 -9.94 8.56
C LEU A 439 -6.52 -9.85 9.57
N SER A 440 -5.57 -9.00 9.27
CA SER A 440 -4.53 -8.59 10.20
C SER A 440 -5.14 -7.79 11.37
N PHE A 441 -4.39 -7.65 12.46
CA PHE A 441 -4.75 -6.71 13.52
C PHE A 441 -5.05 -5.31 12.98
N ARG A 442 -4.26 -4.85 11.98
CA ARG A 442 -4.44 -3.55 11.32
C ARG A 442 -5.73 -3.50 10.51
N GLY A 443 -6.03 -4.52 9.74
CA GLY A 443 -7.28 -4.63 8.99
C GLY A 443 -8.49 -4.62 9.92
N LEU A 444 -8.43 -5.38 11.01
CA LEU A 444 -9.49 -5.44 12.02
C LEU A 444 -9.74 -4.07 12.67
N PHE A 445 -8.70 -3.41 13.20
CA PHE A 445 -8.95 -2.09 13.81
C PHE A 445 -9.37 -1.03 12.79
N THR A 446 -8.92 -1.12 11.54
CA THR A 446 -9.34 -0.19 10.49
C THR A 446 -10.82 -0.35 10.15
N ILE A 447 -11.33 -1.59 10.01
CA ILE A 447 -12.78 -1.81 9.87
C ILE A 447 -13.53 -1.27 11.10
N GLY A 448 -13.01 -1.51 12.29
CA GLY A 448 -13.58 -0.95 13.51
C GLY A 448 -13.63 0.59 13.49
N ALA A 449 -12.57 1.24 13.03
CA ALA A 449 -12.52 2.70 12.87
C ALA A 449 -13.56 3.19 11.84
N GLU A 450 -13.75 2.47 10.73
CA GLU A 450 -14.78 2.82 9.74
C GLU A 450 -16.21 2.67 10.31
N TYR A 451 -16.49 1.63 11.10
CA TYR A 451 -17.76 1.54 11.82
C TYR A 451 -17.94 2.71 12.81
N LEU A 452 -16.86 3.14 13.46
CA LEU A 452 -16.92 4.30 14.35
C LEU A 452 -17.22 5.60 13.57
N ASN A 453 -16.60 5.78 12.41
CA ASN A 453 -16.87 6.89 11.47
C ASN A 453 -18.34 6.89 11.00
N MET A 454 -18.89 5.70 10.75
CA MET A 454 -20.31 5.49 10.42
C MET A 454 -21.24 5.58 11.63
N LYS A 455 -20.72 5.88 12.85
CA LYS A 455 -21.46 6.05 14.11
C LYS A 455 -22.11 4.77 14.64
N PHE A 456 -21.42 3.63 14.48
CA PHE A 456 -21.80 2.33 15.04
C PHE A 456 -20.72 1.84 16.04
N PRO A 457 -20.62 2.45 17.22
CA PRO A 457 -19.52 2.18 18.16
C PRO A 457 -19.51 0.71 18.66
N ASP A 458 -20.66 0.08 18.85
CA ASP A 458 -20.70 -1.32 19.31
C ASP A 458 -20.15 -2.28 18.25
N LYS A 459 -20.44 -2.02 16.96
CA LYS A 459 -19.82 -2.77 15.87
C LYS A 459 -18.32 -2.51 15.79
N ALA A 460 -17.89 -1.26 15.94
CA ALA A 460 -16.48 -0.92 16.03
C ALA A 460 -15.76 -1.73 17.14
N TRP A 461 -16.41 -1.83 18.31
CA TRP A 461 -15.87 -2.57 19.46
C TRP A 461 -15.72 -4.07 19.21
N GLU A 462 -16.63 -4.70 18.46
CA GLU A 462 -16.49 -6.11 18.05
C GLU A 462 -15.18 -6.35 17.29
N TYR A 463 -14.83 -5.46 16.37
CA TYR A 463 -13.57 -5.54 15.59
C TYR A 463 -12.35 -5.16 16.42
N TYR A 464 -12.46 -4.17 17.32
CA TYR A 464 -11.36 -3.81 18.23
C TYR A 464 -10.99 -4.96 19.16
N LYS A 465 -11.98 -5.67 19.72
CA LYS A 465 -11.73 -6.88 20.52
C LYS A 465 -10.98 -7.94 19.71
N GLN A 466 -11.42 -8.25 18.52
CA GLN A 466 -10.71 -9.20 17.64
C GLN A 466 -9.28 -8.74 17.36
N SER A 467 -9.05 -7.45 17.15
CA SER A 467 -7.71 -6.89 16.95
C SER A 467 -6.83 -7.06 18.20
N ILE A 468 -7.36 -6.80 19.39
CA ILE A 468 -6.68 -7.00 20.68
C ILE A 468 -6.29 -8.48 20.87
N ASP A 469 -7.21 -9.40 20.53
CA ASP A 469 -7.01 -10.86 20.70
C ASP A 469 -5.83 -11.37 19.84
N THR A 470 -5.40 -10.64 18.81
CA THR A 470 -4.18 -10.96 18.08
C THR A 470 -2.89 -10.75 18.88
N GLY A 471 -2.97 -10.11 20.05
CA GLY A 471 -1.82 -9.79 20.91
C GLY A 471 -0.98 -8.59 20.41
N TYR A 472 -1.43 -7.90 19.37
CA TYR A 472 -0.72 -6.75 18.80
C TYR A 472 -1.37 -5.43 19.25
N TRP A 473 -0.55 -4.49 19.73
CA TRP A 473 -0.98 -3.17 20.19
C TRP A 473 -0.46 -2.10 19.22
N ASP A 474 -1.39 -1.33 18.65
CA ASP A 474 -1.09 -0.21 17.77
C ASP A 474 -1.55 1.11 18.41
N PRO A 475 -0.78 2.20 18.34
CA PRO A 475 -1.15 3.49 18.92
C PRO A 475 -2.51 4.02 18.48
N ASN A 476 -2.90 3.77 17.23
CA ASN A 476 -4.20 4.19 16.71
C ASN A 476 -5.33 3.34 17.30
N LEU A 477 -5.11 2.02 17.42
CA LEU A 477 -6.06 1.13 18.09
C LEU A 477 -6.30 1.58 19.54
N LEU A 478 -5.22 1.87 20.28
CA LEU A 478 -5.32 2.35 21.68
C LEU A 478 -6.14 3.64 21.75
N SER A 479 -5.88 4.58 20.85
CA SER A 479 -6.61 5.86 20.79
C SER A 479 -8.07 5.67 20.39
N ASN A 480 -8.38 4.73 19.50
CA ASN A 480 -9.75 4.41 19.09
C ASN A 480 -10.53 3.73 20.23
N ILE A 481 -9.87 2.89 21.04
CA ILE A 481 -10.49 2.29 22.25
C ILE A 481 -10.86 3.38 23.26
N ILE A 482 -9.99 4.36 23.49
CA ILE A 482 -10.28 5.52 24.32
C ILE A 482 -11.50 6.28 23.76
N GLY A 483 -11.50 6.58 22.47
CA GLY A 483 -12.61 7.24 21.79
C GLY A 483 -13.94 6.46 21.91
N TYR A 484 -13.92 5.15 21.70
CA TYR A 484 -15.09 4.29 21.91
C TYR A 484 -15.66 4.41 23.34
N ARG A 485 -14.79 4.30 24.35
CA ARG A 485 -15.22 4.39 25.76
C ARG A 485 -15.84 5.74 26.09
N ILE A 486 -15.29 6.82 25.53
CA ILE A 486 -15.85 8.17 25.66
C ILE A 486 -17.25 8.24 25.03
N ILE A 487 -17.42 7.74 23.80
CA ILE A 487 -18.71 7.69 23.11
C ILE A 487 -19.74 6.91 23.91
N LYS A 488 -19.33 5.84 24.58
CA LYS A 488 -20.22 5.06 25.48
C LYS A 488 -20.41 5.68 26.83
N GLY A 489 -19.76 6.82 27.15
CA GLY A 489 -19.83 7.49 28.43
C GLY A 489 -19.04 6.82 29.56
N GLN A 490 -18.15 5.90 29.23
CA GLN A 490 -17.31 5.12 30.14
C GLN A 490 -16.02 5.88 30.47
N HIS A 491 -16.12 7.04 31.08
CA HIS A 491 -14.99 7.95 31.31
C HIS A 491 -13.95 7.37 32.28
N ASP A 492 -14.40 6.69 33.35
CA ASP A 492 -13.48 6.11 34.33
C ASP A 492 -12.68 4.95 33.71
N GLU A 493 -13.35 4.13 32.92
CA GLU A 493 -12.70 3.04 32.19
C GLU A 493 -11.74 3.57 31.11
N ALA A 494 -12.05 4.71 30.47
CA ALA A 494 -11.16 5.35 29.50
C ALA A 494 -9.88 5.85 30.19
N ILE A 495 -10.01 6.50 31.37
CA ILE A 495 -8.87 6.98 32.17
C ILE A 495 -8.03 5.78 32.63
N ALA A 496 -8.66 4.77 33.25
CA ALA A 496 -7.96 3.59 33.74
C ALA A 496 -7.19 2.87 32.67
N PHE A 497 -7.78 2.73 31.47
CA PHE A 497 -7.12 2.14 30.31
C PHE A 497 -5.92 2.97 29.85
N TYR A 498 -6.07 4.29 29.79
CA TYR A 498 -4.97 5.19 29.45
C TYR A 498 -3.80 5.05 30.42
N GLU A 499 -4.07 5.09 31.72
CA GLU A 499 -3.04 4.95 32.77
C GLU A 499 -2.33 3.59 32.73
N GLU A 500 -3.08 2.51 32.48
CA GLU A 500 -2.51 1.17 32.28
C GLU A 500 -1.56 1.12 31.10
N MET A 501 -1.95 1.68 29.94
CA MET A 501 -1.11 1.69 28.73
C MET A 501 0.15 2.55 28.91
N VAL A 502 0.02 3.72 29.53
CA VAL A 502 1.18 4.56 29.89
C VAL A 502 2.14 3.82 30.85
N LYS A 503 1.61 3.11 31.87
CA LYS A 503 2.42 2.30 32.79
C LYS A 503 3.16 1.15 32.08
N LYS A 504 2.56 0.57 31.04
CA LYS A 504 3.18 -0.46 30.20
C LYS A 504 4.23 0.11 29.21
N GLY A 505 4.34 1.44 29.13
CA GLY A 505 5.23 2.14 28.20
C GLY A 505 4.72 2.13 26.76
N GLU A 506 3.43 1.89 26.56
CA GLU A 506 2.81 1.92 25.23
C GLU A 506 2.61 3.37 24.76
N TYR A 507 2.81 3.61 23.47
CA TYR A 507 2.59 4.93 22.88
C TYR A 507 1.12 5.09 22.48
N ILE A 508 0.51 6.18 22.90
CA ILE A 508 -0.86 6.59 22.52
C ILE A 508 -0.74 7.84 21.65
N THR A 509 -1.52 7.93 20.56
CA THR A 509 -1.47 9.09 19.67
C THR A 509 -1.90 10.35 20.39
N SER A 510 -1.46 11.52 19.89
CA SER A 510 -1.84 12.83 20.44
C SER A 510 -3.35 12.97 20.59
N ASN A 511 -4.13 12.50 19.62
CA ASN A 511 -5.59 12.55 19.67
C ASN A 511 -6.16 11.75 20.85
N GLY A 512 -5.67 10.54 21.10
CA GLY A 512 -6.07 9.74 22.26
C GLY A 512 -5.76 10.42 23.59
N VAL A 513 -4.57 11.03 23.70
CA VAL A 513 -4.15 11.78 24.89
C VAL A 513 -5.02 13.03 25.12
N LEU A 514 -5.33 13.78 24.05
CA LEU A 514 -6.21 14.95 24.13
C LEU A 514 -7.66 14.56 24.47
N ASN A 515 -8.12 13.37 24.11
CA ASN A 515 -9.41 12.83 24.52
C ASN A 515 -9.47 12.65 26.06
N ILE A 516 -8.39 12.14 26.67
CA ILE A 516 -8.30 12.01 28.13
C ILE A 516 -8.26 13.39 28.79
N ALA A 517 -7.49 14.35 28.26
CA ALA A 517 -7.47 15.71 28.76
C ALA A 517 -8.86 16.36 28.74
N ALA A 518 -9.67 16.09 27.69
CA ALA A 518 -11.04 16.57 27.60
C ALA A 518 -11.95 15.99 28.71
N ILE A 519 -11.76 14.72 29.09
CA ILE A 519 -12.52 14.14 30.24
C ILE A 519 -12.20 14.89 31.55
N TYR A 520 -10.91 15.12 31.83
CA TYR A 520 -10.51 15.85 33.03
C TYR A 520 -11.04 17.30 33.05
N MET A 521 -11.01 17.96 31.88
CA MET A 521 -11.56 19.30 31.73
C MET A 521 -13.06 19.33 32.07
N ILE A 522 -13.85 18.40 31.56
CA ILE A 522 -15.28 18.30 31.80
C ILE A 522 -15.59 18.00 33.29
N ARG A 523 -14.68 17.28 33.94
CA ARG A 523 -14.76 17.01 35.39
C ARG A 523 -14.36 18.20 36.28
N GLY A 524 -13.92 19.31 35.68
CA GLY A 524 -13.42 20.48 36.38
C GLY A 524 -11.97 20.42 36.85
N ASP A 525 -11.27 19.34 36.56
CA ASP A 525 -9.85 19.20 36.89
C ASP A 525 -8.98 19.81 35.78
N CYS A 526 -8.95 21.14 35.77
CA CYS A 526 -8.18 21.91 34.80
C CYS A 526 -6.67 21.74 34.93
N ASP A 527 -6.16 21.45 36.10
CA ASP A 527 -4.71 21.28 36.31
C ASP A 527 -4.22 20.00 35.64
N THR A 528 -4.94 18.90 35.83
CA THR A 528 -4.63 17.63 35.17
C THR A 528 -4.86 17.73 33.66
N ALA A 529 -5.96 18.35 33.21
CA ALA A 529 -6.23 18.56 31.78
C ALA A 529 -5.11 19.35 31.10
N LEU A 530 -4.64 20.46 31.71
CA LEU A 530 -3.52 21.27 31.21
C LEU A 530 -2.20 20.51 31.17
N LYS A 531 -1.89 19.75 32.23
CA LYS A 531 -0.68 18.92 32.31
C LYS A 531 -0.65 17.93 31.17
N ILE A 532 -1.76 17.23 30.91
CA ILE A 532 -1.89 16.25 29.83
C ILE A 532 -1.82 16.94 28.46
N ALA A 533 -2.56 18.03 28.24
CA ALA A 533 -2.54 18.75 26.96
C ALA A 533 -1.17 19.34 26.62
N ASN A 534 -0.36 19.74 27.62
CA ASN A 534 0.98 20.25 27.42
C ASN A 534 2.04 19.15 27.15
N SER A 535 1.74 17.90 27.50
CA SER A 535 2.65 16.76 27.24
C SER A 535 2.71 16.35 25.76
N VAL A 536 1.74 16.81 24.96
CA VAL A 536 1.57 16.41 23.56
C VAL A 536 2.21 17.40 22.62
N LYS A 537 2.96 16.88 21.63
CA LYS A 537 3.35 17.63 20.43
C LYS A 537 2.22 17.46 19.40
N ALA A 538 1.22 18.34 19.49
CA ALA A 538 0.09 18.34 18.58
C ALA A 538 0.50 18.73 17.15
N ASP A 539 -0.06 18.07 16.15
CA ASP A 539 0.03 18.53 14.77
C ASP A 539 -0.89 19.75 14.51
N ALA A 540 -0.91 20.24 13.27
CA ALA A 540 -1.69 21.44 12.94
C ALA A 540 -3.21 21.25 13.14
N SER A 541 -3.72 20.03 12.98
CA SER A 541 -5.15 19.71 13.17
C SER A 541 -5.54 19.61 14.65
N GLU A 542 -4.64 19.09 15.47
CA GLU A 542 -4.81 18.90 16.92
C GLU A 542 -4.48 20.17 17.72
N LEU A 543 -3.76 21.13 17.12
CA LEU A 543 -3.32 22.36 17.79
C LEU A 543 -4.49 23.17 18.32
N LYS A 544 -5.55 23.35 17.53
CA LYS A 544 -6.79 24.01 17.95
C LYS A 544 -7.39 23.39 19.22
N ARG A 545 -7.46 22.05 19.25
CA ARG A 545 -8.01 21.31 20.38
C ARG A 545 -7.13 21.46 21.62
N SER A 546 -5.81 21.32 21.45
CA SER A 546 -4.85 21.55 22.54
C SER A 546 -4.93 22.97 23.11
N GLU A 547 -5.07 24.00 22.26
CA GLU A 547 -5.22 25.40 22.69
C GLU A 547 -6.53 25.64 23.49
N ARG A 548 -7.64 25.00 23.10
CA ARG A 548 -8.90 25.05 23.82
C ARG A 548 -8.79 24.43 25.21
N LEU A 549 -8.20 23.24 25.32
CA LEU A 549 -7.97 22.58 26.59
C LEU A 549 -7.13 23.42 27.54
N LYS A 550 -6.21 24.24 27.01
CA LYS A 550 -5.41 25.21 27.78
C LYS A 550 -6.24 26.36 28.34
N LYS A 551 -7.42 26.61 27.80
CA LYS A 551 -8.37 27.63 28.29
C LYS A 551 -9.41 27.08 29.28
N CYS A 552 -9.20 25.90 29.82
CA CYS A 552 -10.09 25.24 30.76
C CYS A 552 -10.54 26.19 31.91
N ARG A 553 -9.62 26.97 32.48
CA ARG A 553 -9.90 27.94 33.52
C ARG A 553 -10.79 29.11 33.08
N GLU A 554 -10.64 29.55 31.83
CA GLU A 554 -11.45 30.62 31.24
C GLU A 554 -12.92 30.21 31.09
N TYR A 555 -13.18 28.89 30.91
CA TYR A 555 -14.53 28.32 30.85
C TYR A 555 -15.15 28.09 32.22
N GLY A 556 -14.44 28.38 33.34
CA GLY A 556 -14.96 28.28 34.68
C GLY A 556 -15.19 26.87 35.22
N PHE A 557 -14.51 25.87 34.63
CA PHE A 557 -14.61 24.46 35.03
C PHE A 557 -14.06 24.18 36.46
N GLU A 558 -13.17 25.00 36.99
CA GLU A 558 -12.62 24.85 38.35
C GLU A 558 -13.65 24.99 39.47
N LYS A 559 -14.88 25.43 39.16
CA LYS A 559 -15.95 25.70 40.13
C LYS A 559 -16.97 24.58 40.28
N PHE A 560 -16.65 23.37 39.78
CA PHE A 560 -17.60 22.25 39.79
C PHE A 560 -17.60 21.40 41.05
N ASN A 561 -17.05 21.87 42.14
CA ASN A 561 -16.77 20.98 43.27
C ASN A 561 -17.98 20.58 44.13
N ASP A 562 -19.20 21.07 43.92
CA ASP A 562 -20.31 20.65 44.76
C ASP A 562 -21.64 20.45 44.01
N GLY A 563 -21.89 19.21 43.67
CA GLY A 563 -23.21 18.59 43.89
C GLY A 563 -24.36 18.89 42.92
N ASN A 564 -24.38 19.95 42.13
CA ASN A 564 -25.49 20.20 41.20
C ASN A 564 -25.15 19.81 39.77
N LEU A 565 -25.60 18.63 39.39
CA LEU A 565 -25.40 18.06 38.02
C LEU A 565 -25.94 19.00 36.93
N TYR A 566 -26.97 19.78 37.23
CA TYR A 566 -27.59 20.73 36.30
C TYR A 566 -26.72 21.96 36.07
N ASP A 567 -26.03 22.48 37.07
CA ASP A 567 -25.09 23.60 36.91
C ASP A 567 -23.87 23.18 36.06
N VAL A 568 -23.43 21.93 36.21
CA VAL A 568 -22.40 21.33 35.34
C VAL A 568 -22.87 21.31 33.90
N TYR A 569 -24.10 20.85 33.67
CA TYR A 569 -24.70 20.78 32.34
C TYR A 569 -24.84 22.17 31.69
N GLU A 570 -25.43 23.16 32.40
CA GLU A 570 -25.60 24.52 31.86
C GLU A 570 -24.25 25.19 31.51
N LYS A 571 -23.22 24.98 32.33
CA LYS A 571 -21.90 25.50 32.05
C LYS A 571 -21.23 24.78 30.86
N GLN A 572 -21.43 23.48 30.73
CA GLN A 572 -20.99 22.73 29.56
C GLN A 572 -21.72 23.15 28.26
N LYS A 573 -22.98 23.57 28.36
CA LYS A 573 -23.77 24.09 27.24
C LYS A 573 -23.24 25.42 26.68
N LEU A 574 -22.50 26.20 27.48
CA LEU A 574 -21.83 27.42 27.03
C LEU A 574 -20.64 27.14 26.10
N MET A 575 -20.16 25.92 26.08
CA MET A 575 -19.09 25.49 25.14
C MET A 575 -19.72 25.15 23.80
N LYS A 576 -19.70 26.11 22.88
CA LYS A 576 -20.26 25.98 21.50
C LYS A 576 -19.47 25.07 20.60
N ASP A 577 -18.78 24.05 21.10
CA ASP A 577 -17.85 23.24 20.33
C ASP A 577 -18.34 21.79 20.18
N ASN A 578 -18.54 21.36 18.94
CA ASN A 578 -18.98 20.01 18.56
C ASN A 578 -18.06 18.89 19.11
N ASP A 579 -16.77 19.15 19.31
CA ASP A 579 -15.79 18.16 19.79
C ASP A 579 -15.94 17.77 21.26
N ILE A 580 -16.69 18.55 22.06
CA ILE A 580 -16.87 18.32 23.52
C ILE A 580 -18.29 17.82 23.84
N ASN A 581 -19.17 17.80 22.85
CA ASN A 581 -20.55 17.39 23.05
C ASN A 581 -20.71 15.92 23.47
N VAL A 582 -19.84 15.04 22.92
CA VAL A 582 -19.89 13.60 23.22
C VAL A 582 -19.51 13.30 24.67
N GLU A 583 -18.56 14.04 25.23
CA GLU A 583 -18.10 13.88 26.59
C GLU A 583 -19.19 14.34 27.63
N ARG A 584 -20.18 15.12 27.20
CA ARG A 584 -21.33 15.49 28.05
C ARG A 584 -22.37 14.38 28.18
N LYS A 585 -22.35 13.39 27.34
CA LYS A 585 -23.32 12.29 27.28
C LYS A 585 -23.60 11.63 28.67
N PRO A 586 -22.61 11.30 29.50
CA PRO A 586 -22.86 10.69 30.81
C PRO A 586 -23.64 11.61 31.76
N TYR A 587 -23.41 12.91 31.68
CA TYR A 587 -24.11 13.89 32.53
C TYR A 587 -25.57 14.05 32.10
N LEU A 588 -25.84 14.14 30.80
CA LEU A 588 -27.20 14.16 30.25
C LEU A 588 -27.97 12.89 30.62
N LYS A 589 -27.34 11.71 30.52
CA LYS A 589 -27.97 10.44 30.94
C LYS A 589 -28.30 10.44 32.40
N LYS A 590 -27.39 10.86 33.29
CA LYS A 590 -27.62 10.96 34.73
C LYS A 590 -28.74 11.94 35.08
N LEU A 591 -28.82 13.09 34.40
CA LEU A 591 -29.91 14.06 34.60
C LEU A 591 -31.27 13.49 34.19
N ILE A 592 -31.34 12.77 33.09
CA ILE A 592 -32.57 12.11 32.64
C ILE A 592 -32.96 10.97 33.58
N GLU A 593 -31.99 10.18 34.04
CA GLU A 593 -32.21 9.02 34.93
C GLU A 593 -32.47 9.42 36.39
N SER A 594 -32.12 10.64 36.83
CA SER A 594 -32.36 11.12 38.19
C SER A 594 -33.84 11.23 38.51
N GLY A 595 -34.70 11.40 37.51
CA GLY A 595 -36.14 11.62 37.69
C GLY A 595 -36.50 12.96 38.30
N GLU A 596 -35.54 13.89 38.41
CA GLU A 596 -35.77 15.24 39.01
C GLU A 596 -36.45 16.18 38.02
N PHE A 597 -36.50 15.85 36.73
CA PHE A 597 -37.02 16.71 35.67
C PHE A 597 -38.23 16.07 35.00
N GLU A 598 -39.27 16.90 34.79
CA GLU A 598 -40.50 16.51 34.12
C GLU A 598 -40.92 17.56 33.05
N GLY A 599 -41.90 17.20 32.25
CA GLY A 599 -42.47 18.10 31.25
C GLY A 599 -41.47 18.62 30.21
N GLU A 600 -41.48 19.95 29.99
CA GLU A 600 -40.68 20.58 28.94
C GLU A 600 -39.16 20.44 29.18
N LYS A 601 -38.72 20.42 30.43
CA LYS A 601 -37.31 20.32 30.77
C LYS A 601 -36.75 18.94 30.49
N LEU A 602 -37.51 17.88 30.79
CA LEU A 602 -37.11 16.52 30.44
C LEU A 602 -37.05 16.34 28.94
N ILE A 603 -38.00 16.92 28.20
CA ILE A 603 -37.98 16.90 26.72
C ILE A 603 -36.71 17.57 26.16
N GLU A 604 -36.33 18.75 26.70
CA GLU A 604 -35.10 19.45 26.30
C GLU A 604 -33.86 18.58 26.49
N LEU A 605 -33.71 17.93 27.64
CA LEU A 605 -32.57 17.06 27.95
C LEU A 605 -32.52 15.83 27.03
N VAL A 606 -33.67 15.22 26.76
CA VAL A 606 -33.79 14.06 25.88
C VAL A 606 -33.48 14.45 24.43
N SER A 607 -33.98 15.58 23.94
CA SER A 607 -33.70 16.12 22.61
C SER A 607 -32.19 16.39 22.42
N GLU A 608 -31.56 16.99 23.47
CA GLU A 608 -30.12 17.26 23.42
C GLU A 608 -29.31 15.97 23.42
N LEU A 609 -29.69 14.97 24.20
CA LEU A 609 -28.99 13.67 24.18
C LEU A 609 -29.17 12.95 22.86
N ALA A 610 -30.35 12.99 22.25
CA ALA A 610 -30.60 12.46 20.94
C ALA A 610 -29.69 13.12 19.85
N ALA A 611 -29.52 14.44 19.96
CA ALA A 611 -28.64 15.20 19.05
C ALA A 611 -27.16 14.87 19.27
N VAL A 612 -26.70 14.66 20.50
CA VAL A 612 -25.33 14.20 20.78
C VAL A 612 -25.10 12.80 20.24
N ASP A 613 -26.08 11.89 20.40
CA ASP A 613 -25.98 10.55 19.88
C ASP A 613 -26.06 10.49 18.33
N PHE A 614 -26.78 11.40 17.70
CA PHE A 614 -26.82 11.52 16.25
C PHE A 614 -25.43 11.65 15.62
N ILE A 615 -24.52 12.35 16.26
CA ILE A 615 -23.15 12.56 15.79
C ILE A 615 -22.15 11.49 16.28
N SER A 616 -22.55 10.56 17.15
CA SER A 616 -21.63 9.62 17.81
C SER A 616 -22.10 8.16 17.83
N ASP A 617 -23.40 7.92 17.99
CA ASP A 617 -23.99 6.59 18.24
C ASP A 617 -25.41 6.53 17.66
N ILE A 618 -25.54 6.19 16.40
CA ILE A 618 -26.82 6.18 15.68
C ILE A 618 -27.86 5.26 16.32
N PRO A 619 -27.55 4.03 16.75
CA PRO A 619 -28.50 3.20 17.49
C PRO A 619 -29.07 3.86 18.74
N GLU A 620 -28.24 4.52 19.55
CA GLU A 620 -28.71 5.25 20.72
C GLU A 620 -29.51 6.52 20.33
N ALA A 621 -29.12 7.21 19.26
CA ALA A 621 -29.87 8.36 18.75
C ALA A 621 -31.31 7.98 18.38
N VAL A 622 -31.52 6.88 17.68
CA VAL A 622 -32.87 6.37 17.34
C VAL A 622 -33.70 6.13 18.60
N LYS A 623 -33.08 5.52 19.62
CA LYS A 623 -33.73 5.24 20.91
C LYS A 623 -34.20 6.52 21.58
N TYR A 624 -33.35 7.58 21.68
CA TYR A 624 -33.68 8.82 22.33
C TYR A 624 -34.65 9.69 21.51
N TYR A 625 -34.58 9.69 20.15
CA TYR A 625 -35.62 10.33 19.35
C TYR A 625 -36.98 9.65 19.52
N ARG A 626 -37.06 8.35 19.65
CA ARG A 626 -38.31 7.64 19.96
C ARG A 626 -38.85 8.02 21.36
N TYR A 627 -37.98 8.13 22.34
CA TYR A 627 -38.33 8.56 23.68
C TYR A 627 -38.82 10.02 23.67
N GLU A 628 -38.21 10.92 22.94
CA GLU A 628 -38.67 12.29 22.73
C GLU A 628 -40.10 12.32 22.16
N VAL A 629 -40.38 11.57 21.10
CA VAL A 629 -41.72 11.45 20.51
C VAL A 629 -42.73 10.95 21.50
N GLU A 630 -42.36 9.97 22.34
CA GLU A 630 -43.24 9.44 23.43
C GLU A 630 -43.56 10.52 24.45
N LEU A 631 -42.59 11.33 24.88
CA LEU A 631 -42.80 12.43 25.85
C LEU A 631 -43.74 13.49 25.27
N TYR A 632 -43.60 13.90 24.02
CA TYR A 632 -44.51 14.83 23.36
C TYR A 632 -45.93 14.26 23.30
N THR A 633 -46.08 12.99 23.00
CA THR A 633 -47.38 12.30 22.94
C THR A 633 -48.06 12.27 24.31
N LYS A 634 -47.28 11.96 25.38
CA LYS A 634 -47.78 11.99 26.78
C LYS A 634 -48.19 13.38 27.22
N ALA A 635 -47.53 14.42 26.73
CA ALA A 635 -47.85 15.81 26.99
C ALA A 635 -49.04 16.35 26.14
N GLY A 636 -49.64 15.53 25.31
CA GLY A 636 -50.73 15.93 24.39
C GLY A 636 -50.29 16.92 23.30
N LYS A 637 -49.01 17.02 23.01
CA LYS A 637 -48.41 17.90 22.02
C LYS A 637 -48.01 17.12 20.77
N PRO A 638 -48.04 17.71 19.56
CA PRO A 638 -47.50 17.08 18.36
C PRO A 638 -45.99 16.92 18.50
N ALA A 639 -45.48 15.73 18.14
CA ALA A 639 -44.04 15.47 18.15
C ALA A 639 -43.32 16.34 17.08
N PRO A 640 -42.09 16.79 17.35
CA PRO A 640 -41.32 17.56 16.41
C PRO A 640 -41.13 16.77 15.09
N GLU A 641 -41.40 17.40 13.96
CA GLU A 641 -41.21 16.78 12.64
C GLU A 641 -39.78 16.30 12.45
N VAL A 642 -38.79 17.03 13.00
CA VAL A 642 -37.36 16.67 12.96
C VAL A 642 -37.14 15.35 13.67
N ALA A 643 -37.68 15.11 14.86
CA ALA A 643 -37.50 13.85 15.59
C ALA A 643 -38.10 12.67 14.83
N VAL A 644 -39.35 12.80 14.33
CA VAL A 644 -40.02 11.76 13.54
C VAL A 644 -39.27 11.43 12.28
N ARG A 645 -38.79 12.45 11.54
CA ARG A 645 -38.02 12.29 10.31
C ARG A 645 -36.64 11.66 10.58
N SER A 646 -35.96 12.06 11.66
CA SER A 646 -34.65 11.50 12.05
C SER A 646 -34.74 10.01 12.33
N ILE A 647 -35.78 9.54 13.02
CA ILE A 647 -35.99 8.10 13.27
C ILE A 647 -36.00 7.33 11.95
N ALA A 648 -36.85 7.73 11.00
CA ALA A 648 -36.99 7.02 9.74
C ALA A 648 -35.69 7.00 8.92
N VAL A 649 -34.99 8.14 8.88
CA VAL A 649 -33.70 8.26 8.14
C VAL A 649 -32.62 7.41 8.79
N LEU A 650 -32.48 7.46 10.11
CA LEU A 650 -31.42 6.73 10.84
C LEU A 650 -31.68 5.21 10.85
N GLU A 651 -32.96 4.78 10.89
CA GLU A 651 -33.30 3.36 10.77
C GLU A 651 -32.99 2.81 9.39
N ASP A 652 -33.33 3.54 8.32
CA ASP A 652 -32.95 3.14 6.95
C ASP A 652 -31.44 3.14 6.76
N TYR A 653 -30.74 4.10 7.33
CA TYR A 653 -29.29 4.15 7.33
C TYR A 653 -28.70 2.95 8.08
N SER A 654 -29.19 2.66 9.30
CA SER A 654 -28.73 1.51 10.10
C SER A 654 -28.94 0.20 9.38
N ARG A 655 -30.10 0.00 8.74
CA ARG A 655 -30.38 -1.18 7.91
C ARG A 655 -29.38 -1.31 6.77
N LYS A 656 -29.13 -0.23 6.02
CA LYS A 656 -28.19 -0.25 4.91
C LYS A 656 -26.76 -0.59 5.34
N VAL A 657 -26.31 -0.09 6.48
CA VAL A 657 -24.95 -0.33 6.98
C VAL A 657 -24.84 -1.71 7.63
N LEU A 658 -25.75 -2.05 8.55
CA LEU A 658 -25.62 -3.26 9.37
C LEU A 658 -26.12 -4.53 8.69
N GLU A 659 -27.23 -4.46 7.91
CA GLU A 659 -27.84 -5.61 7.26
C GLU A 659 -27.41 -5.76 5.81
N GLU A 660 -27.31 -4.65 5.06
CA GLU A 660 -26.92 -4.70 3.66
C GLU A 660 -25.39 -4.53 3.44
N GLY A 661 -24.62 -4.28 4.52
CA GLY A 661 -23.16 -4.14 4.49
C GLY A 661 -22.66 -2.95 3.63
N LYS A 662 -23.48 -1.92 3.43
CA LYS A 662 -23.11 -0.75 2.63
C LYS A 662 -22.19 0.20 3.41
N TYR A 663 -21.11 0.61 2.77
CA TYR A 663 -20.25 1.67 3.29
C TYR A 663 -20.91 3.04 3.01
N LEU A 664 -21.35 3.72 4.06
CA LEU A 664 -22.02 5.00 3.99
C LEU A 664 -21.46 5.92 5.10
N PRO A 665 -20.27 6.52 4.95
CA PRO A 665 -19.75 7.48 5.92
C PRO A 665 -20.68 8.69 5.95
N LEU A 666 -21.00 9.16 7.17
CA LEU A 666 -21.73 10.40 7.35
C LEU A 666 -20.72 11.56 7.28
N GLU A 667 -20.80 12.35 6.22
CA GLU A 667 -20.12 13.63 6.08
C GLU A 667 -21.05 14.71 6.67
N PHE A 668 -20.61 15.40 7.73
CA PHE A 668 -21.31 16.52 8.36
C PHE A 668 -20.74 17.86 7.91
#